data_b21f095eb186a4ac8eab8758c4396d32
#
_entry.id   b21f095eb186a4ac8eab8758c4396d32
#
_cell.length_a   1.000
_cell.length_b   1.000
_cell.length_c   1.000
_cell.angle_alpha   90.00
_cell.angle_beta   90.00
_cell.angle_gamma   90.00
#
_symmetry.space_group_name_H-M   'P 1'
#
loop_
_entity.id
_entity.type
_entity.pdbx_description
1 polymer ?
#
loop_
_entity_poly.entity_id
_entity_poly.type
_entity_poly.pdbx_seq_one_letter_code
_entity_poly.pdbx_strand_id
1 'polypeptide(L)'
;MGAKGSAVSQKELARRQFILHGNPWKVVLVIAAPLLLFTLFNYAYSIIDTIMCSEIGENELNAVGALSQANNLIAALGGGLSAGGSILVAREIGKKNYEKAKSLASALFLYVFAMAILTCALIIPFAAPILRLLNVSETSIEVGQYYFMVLIASSACVMVNTVFMGVEKAKGSTLMISLLNMGVVVLKIGLNALFIYGFGWKEMVYVSLATLLANAALTLFVLIRLATKNYLFHFSLKNADKSRKTARRTLHISFPVFLGKFVFSLGKVVINALCKNFGESLVGALGVSNNMGGSVTTPIQSIEDSESSIISQNLGAKQTDRALKMFFVGLAYALGIAIVGVVIVSIFNDPITHFFARKAEDVDAYAAQISEVFFYEKMGIITLAINSAVLGLLYGFGETRIASAINISRVFVYRIPIFLICSHLPALEGNGFKVAGISMGVSNILIGITSLIVGALFILKVLRKKKIKEASMGLTENEKKAIDAYLDAFLSQYKPYKNGRWCYEDGVVLNGAYSLYKATKERKYLDFVNHYFEEHIGENGEMENFSIQNANLDDLQPGATLFQVNEMEHVAKFEKAIEAMAAQFPVQPRLKNGSFIHKNRYPSQLWLDGLFMAPPFYAMVASKAKDRKAISDLVTQFKNVEACNVGEDGLYYHCYDETKTMQWANPETGRSPHVWLRSVGWLAMADCDVASILQENGYSHRIPFFKKQLRHVLSSLAPFENPTTRLYKDLPALEVEGNYEETSGSIMFAYGYLKGARIGLLPYEETAHGAAIFEGVVRAHLKDGHLENICLVSGLDNERRNGSIAYYLSEPVVADDSKGVGPFMMAYSEYLRG
;
A
#
# COMPACT_ATOMS: atom_id res chain seq x y z
N MET A 1 5.34 38.97 -8.20
CA MET A 1 6.31 38.87 -7.09
C MET A 1 6.63 37.38 -6.89
N GLY A 2 7.78 36.92 -7.45
CA GLY A 2 8.20 35.53 -7.44
C GLY A 2 8.60 35.07 -6.05
N ALA A 3 8.02 33.96 -5.63
CA ALA A 3 8.42 33.27 -4.39
C ALA A 3 9.87 32.78 -4.52
N LYS A 4 10.81 33.37 -3.80
CA LYS A 4 12.15 32.84 -3.56
C LYS A 4 11.98 31.58 -2.68
N GLY A 5 11.78 30.41 -3.28
CA GLY A 5 11.93 29.12 -2.62
C GLY A 5 13.36 28.99 -2.12
N SER A 6 13.55 28.47 -0.89
CA SER A 6 14.89 28.17 -0.36
C SER A 6 15.62 27.26 -1.33
N ALA A 7 16.68 27.74 -1.96
CA ALA A 7 17.45 26.98 -2.93
C ALA A 7 18.01 25.72 -2.22
N VAL A 8 17.75 24.54 -2.78
CA VAL A 8 18.33 23.26 -2.31
C VAL A 8 19.85 23.38 -2.38
N SER A 9 20.54 23.12 -1.28
CA SER A 9 21.99 23.31 -1.24
C SER A 9 22.72 22.33 -2.19
N GLN A 10 23.84 22.75 -2.77
CA GLN A 10 24.67 21.88 -3.62
C GLN A 10 25.05 20.57 -2.88
N LYS A 11 25.25 20.65 -1.57
CA LYS A 11 25.58 19.49 -0.72
C LYS A 11 24.43 18.47 -0.67
N GLU A 12 23.17 18.92 -0.63
CA GLU A 12 21.99 18.04 -0.62
C GLU A 12 21.77 17.39 -1.99
N LEU A 13 21.98 18.14 -3.06
CA LEU A 13 21.94 17.60 -4.43
C LEU A 13 23.03 16.55 -4.65
N ALA A 14 24.27 16.82 -4.23
CA ALA A 14 25.40 15.89 -4.34
C ALA A 14 25.13 14.60 -3.53
N ARG A 15 24.57 14.72 -2.32
CA ARG A 15 24.23 13.55 -1.49
C ARG A 15 23.14 12.69 -2.14
N ARG A 16 22.08 13.30 -2.65
CA ARG A 16 21.06 12.58 -3.42
C ARG A 16 21.68 11.89 -4.64
N GLN A 17 22.52 12.58 -5.40
CA GLN A 17 23.24 11.97 -6.55
C GLN A 17 24.10 10.79 -6.12
N PHE A 18 24.81 10.91 -5.00
CA PHE A 18 25.61 9.81 -4.45
C PHE A 18 24.75 8.59 -4.13
N ILE A 19 23.57 8.78 -3.48
CA ILE A 19 22.65 7.68 -3.16
C ILE A 19 22.10 7.03 -4.43
N LEU A 20 21.75 7.82 -5.46
CA LEU A 20 21.11 7.33 -6.67
C LEU A 20 22.08 6.77 -7.73
N HIS A 21 23.36 7.18 -7.72
CA HIS A 21 24.30 6.85 -8.79
C HIS A 21 25.67 6.34 -8.28
N GLY A 22 25.97 6.48 -6.99
CA GLY A 22 27.23 6.00 -6.39
C GLY A 22 27.32 4.47 -6.38
N ASN A 23 28.51 3.92 -6.15
CA ASN A 23 28.72 2.49 -5.99
C ASN A 23 27.87 1.96 -4.81
N PRO A 24 27.03 0.91 -4.98
CA PRO A 24 26.13 0.40 -3.94
C PRO A 24 26.80 0.07 -2.62
N TRP A 25 27.97 -0.58 -2.65
CA TRP A 25 28.74 -0.91 -1.46
C TRP A 25 29.19 0.34 -0.70
N LYS A 26 29.71 1.35 -1.41
CA LYS A 26 30.11 2.63 -0.81
C LYS A 26 28.91 3.40 -0.27
N VAL A 27 27.78 3.38 -0.96
CA VAL A 27 26.56 4.09 -0.54
C VAL A 27 26.04 3.53 0.77
N VAL A 28 25.86 2.21 0.87
CA VAL A 28 25.37 1.57 2.10
C VAL A 28 26.36 1.81 3.24
N LEU A 29 27.67 1.61 3.01
CA LEU A 29 28.68 1.80 4.04
C LEU A 29 28.74 3.25 4.56
N VAL A 30 28.79 4.25 3.66
CA VAL A 30 28.91 5.67 4.03
C VAL A 30 27.67 6.16 4.80
N ILE A 31 26.49 5.64 4.48
CA ILE A 31 25.27 6.01 5.18
C ILE A 31 25.12 5.23 6.49
N ALA A 32 25.53 3.96 6.55
CA ALA A 32 25.37 3.13 7.75
C ALA A 32 26.51 3.32 8.77
N ALA A 33 27.77 3.50 8.35
CA ALA A 33 28.93 3.55 9.24
C ALA A 33 28.80 4.58 10.39
N PRO A 34 28.31 5.81 10.18
CA PRO A 34 28.12 6.73 11.30
C PRO A 34 27.13 6.23 12.34
N LEU A 35 26.04 5.58 11.91
CA LEU A 35 25.04 5.00 12.80
C LEU A 35 25.60 3.78 13.55
N LEU A 36 26.40 2.95 12.88
CA LEU A 36 27.14 1.84 13.49
C LEU A 36 28.08 2.33 14.60
N LEU A 37 28.90 3.35 14.29
CA LEU A 37 29.80 3.94 15.29
C LEU A 37 29.04 4.50 16.49
N PHE A 38 27.92 5.18 16.24
CA PHE A 38 27.07 5.66 17.33
C PHE A 38 26.51 4.51 18.19
N THR A 39 26.05 3.42 17.58
CA THR A 39 25.51 2.28 18.35
C THR A 39 26.57 1.62 19.21
N LEU A 40 27.78 1.44 18.70
CA LEU A 40 28.93 0.94 19.48
C LEU A 40 29.28 1.89 20.65
N PHE A 41 29.32 3.20 20.38
CA PHE A 41 29.55 4.22 21.40
C PHE A 41 28.46 4.21 22.48
N ASN A 42 27.21 4.08 22.10
CA ASN A 42 26.08 4.00 23.01
C ASN A 42 26.12 2.72 23.88
N TYR A 43 26.68 1.65 23.38
CA TYR A 43 26.93 0.41 24.13
C TYR A 43 27.97 0.63 25.23
N ALA A 44 29.12 1.21 24.89
CA ALA A 44 30.14 1.58 25.88
C ALA A 44 29.59 2.53 26.95
N TYR A 45 28.76 3.51 26.51
CA TYR A 45 28.08 4.40 27.44
C TYR A 45 27.13 3.67 28.39
N SER A 46 26.37 2.69 27.93
CA SER A 46 25.41 1.93 28.76
C SER A 46 26.11 1.26 29.97
N ILE A 47 27.34 0.81 29.78
CA ILE A 47 28.15 0.25 30.85
C ILE A 47 28.51 1.35 31.89
N ILE A 48 28.93 2.51 31.41
CA ILE A 48 29.29 3.65 32.30
C ILE A 48 28.06 4.11 33.06
N ASP A 49 26.90 4.27 32.39
CA ASP A 49 25.65 4.70 33.02
C ASP A 49 25.19 3.71 34.10
N THR A 50 25.35 2.40 33.88
CA THR A 50 25.03 1.34 34.86
C THR A 50 25.94 1.44 36.08
N ILE A 51 27.25 1.67 35.88
CA ILE A 51 28.21 1.84 36.98
C ILE A 51 27.84 3.08 37.81
N MET A 52 27.55 4.23 37.17
CA MET A 52 27.16 5.44 37.86
C MET A 52 25.84 5.29 38.63
N CYS A 53 24.85 4.60 38.04
CA CYS A 53 23.59 4.33 38.74
C CYS A 53 23.72 3.35 39.89
N SER A 54 24.70 2.46 39.89
CA SER A 54 24.94 1.53 41.02
C SER A 54 25.47 2.19 42.29
N GLU A 55 25.92 3.45 42.25
CA GLU A 55 26.31 4.27 43.37
C GLU A 55 25.12 4.87 44.15
N ILE A 56 23.90 4.80 43.60
CA ILE A 56 22.70 5.42 44.16
C ILE A 56 22.05 4.52 45.22
N GLY A 57 21.86 3.24 44.91
CA GLY A 57 21.26 2.23 45.81
C GLY A 57 20.67 1.04 45.06
N GLU A 58 20.51 -0.12 45.72
CA GLU A 58 19.97 -1.34 45.06
C GLU A 58 18.47 -1.27 44.82
N ASN A 59 17.71 -0.71 45.76
CA ASN A 59 16.24 -0.56 45.60
C ASN A 59 15.89 0.39 44.50
N GLU A 60 16.64 1.49 44.35
CA GLU A 60 16.53 2.47 43.30
C GLU A 60 16.86 1.87 41.92
N LEU A 61 17.90 1.04 41.85
CA LEU A 61 18.31 0.38 40.62
C LEU A 61 17.23 -0.59 40.07
N ASN A 62 16.57 -1.34 40.98
CA ASN A 62 15.46 -2.24 40.61
C ASN A 62 14.24 -1.46 40.12
N ALA A 63 13.92 -0.32 40.76
CA ALA A 63 12.86 0.57 40.33
C ALA A 63 13.14 1.17 38.93
N VAL A 64 14.39 1.56 38.61
CA VAL A 64 14.84 2.05 37.29
C VAL A 64 14.54 1.01 36.20
N GLY A 65 14.81 -0.28 36.48
CA GLY A 65 14.57 -1.34 35.52
C GLY A 65 13.10 -1.46 35.11
N ALA A 66 12.18 -1.46 36.09
CA ALA A 66 10.74 -1.51 35.86
C ALA A 66 10.21 -0.25 35.14
N LEU A 67 10.64 0.94 35.58
CA LEU A 67 10.18 2.22 35.01
C LEU A 67 10.73 2.48 33.61
N SER A 68 11.94 1.98 33.30
CA SER A 68 12.51 2.02 31.94
C SER A 68 11.70 1.22 30.92
N GLN A 69 11.11 0.09 31.34
CA GLN A 69 10.22 -0.69 30.45
C GLN A 69 8.97 0.11 30.06
N ALA A 70 8.35 0.81 31.02
CA ALA A 70 7.21 1.70 30.75
C ALA A 70 7.60 2.84 29.78
N ASN A 71 8.80 3.43 29.96
CA ASN A 71 9.30 4.47 29.06
C ASN A 71 9.53 3.97 27.63
N ASN A 72 10.01 2.74 27.44
CA ASN A 72 10.22 2.14 26.11
C ASN A 72 8.90 1.99 25.33
N LEU A 73 7.78 1.70 25.99
CA LEU A 73 6.45 1.64 25.37
C LEU A 73 6.04 3.02 24.83
N ILE A 74 6.33 4.10 25.59
CA ILE A 74 6.02 5.48 25.17
C ILE A 74 6.94 5.94 24.04
N ALA A 75 8.22 5.61 24.10
CA ALA A 75 9.18 5.94 23.05
C ALA A 75 8.83 5.30 21.68
N ALA A 76 8.11 4.18 21.68
CA ALA A 76 7.62 3.53 20.46
C ALA A 76 6.71 4.45 19.63
N LEU A 77 5.99 5.41 20.25
CA LEU A 77 5.14 6.39 19.56
C LEU A 77 5.96 7.27 18.60
N GLY A 78 7.02 7.89 19.13
CA GLY A 78 7.92 8.72 18.34
C GLY A 78 8.65 7.92 17.25
N GLY A 79 9.07 6.70 17.59
CA GLY A 79 9.74 5.78 16.65
C GLY A 79 8.86 5.36 15.47
N GLY A 80 7.55 5.15 15.69
CA GLY A 80 6.60 4.83 14.62
C GLY A 80 6.41 5.99 13.65
N LEU A 81 6.19 7.21 14.17
CA LEU A 81 6.01 8.41 13.35
C LEU A 81 7.30 8.77 12.59
N SER A 82 8.45 8.63 13.21
CA SER A 82 9.76 8.86 12.59
C SER A 82 10.01 7.91 11.42
N ALA A 83 9.84 6.60 11.63
CA ALA A 83 10.09 5.60 10.59
C ALA A 83 9.13 5.78 9.40
N GLY A 84 7.81 5.88 9.64
CA GLY A 84 6.83 6.09 8.57
C GLY A 84 7.01 7.42 7.85
N GLY A 85 7.30 8.47 8.59
CA GLY A 85 7.55 9.81 8.05
C GLY A 85 8.81 9.89 7.19
N SER A 86 9.90 9.27 7.64
CA SER A 86 11.17 9.24 6.89
C SER A 86 11.03 8.56 5.54
N ILE A 87 10.25 7.46 5.44
CA ILE A 87 9.94 6.76 4.19
C ILE A 87 9.26 7.70 3.19
N LEU A 88 8.23 8.45 3.64
CA LEU A 88 7.49 9.38 2.79
C LEU A 88 8.38 10.52 2.29
N VAL A 89 9.15 11.14 3.19
CA VAL A 89 10.06 12.24 2.85
C VAL A 89 11.18 11.77 1.92
N ALA A 90 11.80 10.61 2.18
CA ALA A 90 12.84 10.03 1.34
C ALA A 90 12.35 9.77 -0.10
N ARG A 91 11.10 9.28 -0.24
CA ARG A 91 10.49 9.04 -1.54
C ARG A 91 10.29 10.32 -2.36
N GLU A 92 9.86 11.42 -1.71
CA GLU A 92 9.70 12.71 -2.40
C GLU A 92 11.07 13.36 -2.74
N ILE A 93 12.09 13.18 -1.90
CA ILE A 93 13.48 13.57 -2.22
C ILE A 93 13.96 12.80 -3.46
N GLY A 94 13.72 11.49 -3.52
CA GLY A 94 14.02 10.67 -4.69
C GLY A 94 13.40 11.20 -5.97
N LYS A 95 12.15 11.68 -5.94
CA LYS A 95 11.43 12.32 -7.06
C LYS A 95 11.91 13.72 -7.42
N LYS A 96 12.87 14.32 -6.71
CA LYS A 96 13.26 15.73 -6.77
C LYS A 96 12.15 16.71 -6.35
N ASN A 97 11.10 16.24 -5.68
CA ASN A 97 9.98 17.07 -5.23
C ASN A 97 10.24 17.62 -3.81
N TYR A 98 11.18 18.55 -3.71
CA TYR A 98 11.63 19.08 -2.43
C TYR A 98 10.56 19.92 -1.71
N GLU A 99 9.69 20.60 -2.45
CA GLU A 99 8.58 21.37 -1.85
C GLU A 99 7.59 20.43 -1.14
N LYS A 100 7.25 19.32 -1.76
CA LYS A 100 6.38 18.33 -1.12
C LYS A 100 7.08 17.61 0.04
N ALA A 101 8.38 17.32 -0.08
CA ALA A 101 9.18 16.78 1.01
C ALA A 101 9.19 17.71 2.23
N LYS A 102 9.35 19.03 2.01
CA LYS A 102 9.29 20.07 3.04
C LYS A 102 7.91 20.19 3.69
N SER A 103 6.87 20.19 2.87
CA SER A 103 5.48 20.22 3.33
C SER A 103 5.13 19.01 4.21
N LEU A 104 5.56 17.81 3.81
CA LEU A 104 5.43 16.58 4.60
C LEU A 104 6.23 16.63 5.90
N ALA A 105 7.49 17.09 5.86
CA ALA A 105 8.32 17.25 7.05
C ALA A 105 7.67 18.21 8.07
N SER A 106 7.14 19.36 7.60
CA SER A 106 6.41 20.30 8.46
C SER A 106 5.16 19.68 9.08
N ALA A 107 4.42 18.84 8.34
CA ALA A 107 3.27 18.11 8.87
C ALA A 107 3.69 17.08 9.94
N LEU A 108 4.79 16.37 9.73
CA LEU A 108 5.33 15.42 10.73
C LEU A 108 5.73 16.12 12.02
N PHE A 109 6.38 17.30 11.94
CA PHE A 109 6.70 18.09 13.12
C PHE A 109 5.46 18.59 13.85
N LEU A 110 4.41 19.00 13.11
CA LEU A 110 3.14 19.38 13.72
C LEU A 110 2.53 18.20 14.50
N TYR A 111 2.53 17.00 13.91
CA TYR A 111 1.99 15.79 14.57
C TYR A 111 2.80 15.38 15.79
N VAL A 112 4.14 15.43 15.74
CA VAL A 112 4.96 15.05 16.89
C VAL A 112 4.89 16.07 18.02
N PHE A 113 4.77 17.37 17.73
CA PHE A 113 4.57 18.38 18.77
C PHE A 113 3.24 18.17 19.50
N ALA A 114 2.15 17.95 18.74
CA ALA A 114 0.85 17.65 19.33
C ALA A 114 0.90 16.35 20.18
N MET A 115 1.56 15.31 19.67
CA MET A 115 1.70 14.03 20.36
C MET A 115 2.55 14.15 21.62
N ALA A 116 3.66 14.89 21.60
CA ALA A 116 4.53 15.12 22.75
C ALA A 116 3.78 15.88 23.87
N ILE A 117 3.05 16.94 23.52
CA ILE A 117 2.22 17.70 24.47
C ILE A 117 1.14 16.80 25.07
N LEU A 118 0.42 16.04 24.21
CA LEU A 118 -0.65 15.14 24.66
C LEU A 118 -0.12 14.04 25.59
N THR A 119 1.05 13.48 25.28
CA THR A 119 1.71 12.46 26.12
C THR A 119 2.02 13.01 27.51
N CYS A 120 2.61 14.20 27.60
CA CYS A 120 2.87 14.85 28.89
C CYS A 120 1.56 15.16 29.64
N ALA A 121 0.57 15.74 28.95
CA ALA A 121 -0.70 16.14 29.56
C ALA A 121 -1.54 14.94 30.09
N LEU A 122 -1.45 13.79 29.43
CA LEU A 122 -2.22 12.59 29.81
C LEU A 122 -1.46 11.69 30.80
N ILE A 123 -0.12 11.64 30.77
CA ILE A 123 0.64 10.67 31.56
C ILE A 123 1.17 11.27 32.86
N ILE A 124 1.71 12.49 32.82
CA ILE A 124 2.34 13.09 34.01
C ILE A 124 1.35 13.24 35.20
N PRO A 125 0.11 13.76 35.01
CA PRO A 125 -0.86 13.88 36.11
C PRO A 125 -1.32 12.55 36.68
N PHE A 126 -1.25 11.49 35.88
CA PHE A 126 -1.69 10.14 36.23
C PHE A 126 -0.55 9.15 36.42
N ALA A 127 0.67 9.64 36.71
CA ALA A 127 1.87 8.81 36.84
C ALA A 127 1.69 7.68 37.86
N ALA A 128 1.27 7.98 39.10
CA ALA A 128 1.08 6.99 40.14
C ALA A 128 -0.04 5.96 39.81
N PRO A 129 -1.26 6.34 39.34
CA PRO A 129 -2.26 5.40 38.85
C PRO A 129 -1.76 4.48 37.70
N ILE A 130 -0.99 5.03 36.77
CA ILE A 130 -0.43 4.25 35.66
C ILE A 130 0.59 3.22 36.16
N LEU A 131 1.47 3.60 37.12
CA LEU A 131 2.44 2.70 37.71
C LEU A 131 1.76 1.57 38.50
N ARG A 132 0.67 1.85 39.24
CA ARG A 132 -0.16 0.82 39.86
C ARG A 132 -0.76 -0.15 38.85
N LEU A 133 -1.28 0.38 37.72
CA LEU A 133 -1.82 -0.46 36.63
C LEU A 133 -0.76 -1.37 36.00
N LEU A 134 0.50 -0.94 35.99
CA LEU A 134 1.66 -1.72 35.54
C LEU A 134 2.20 -2.68 36.61
N ASN A 135 1.48 -2.82 37.74
CA ASN A 135 1.81 -3.71 38.85
C ASN A 135 3.17 -3.40 39.50
N VAL A 136 3.55 -2.11 39.56
CA VAL A 136 4.72 -1.63 40.30
C VAL A 136 4.36 -1.56 41.77
N SER A 137 5.28 -1.98 42.68
CA SER A 137 5.06 -1.97 44.14
C SER A 137 4.87 -0.55 44.67
N GLU A 138 4.04 -0.35 45.68
CA GLU A 138 3.80 0.97 46.31
C GLU A 138 5.10 1.63 46.81
N THR A 139 5.99 0.84 47.38
CA THR A 139 7.32 1.34 47.78
C THR A 139 8.14 1.89 46.62
N SER A 140 8.09 1.21 45.45
CA SER A 140 8.76 1.69 44.24
C SER A 140 8.04 2.90 43.60
N ILE A 141 6.73 3.05 43.83
CA ILE A 141 5.97 4.23 43.35
C ILE A 141 6.32 5.47 44.19
N GLU A 142 6.38 5.33 45.52
CA GLU A 142 6.73 6.45 46.39
C GLU A 142 8.09 7.05 46.04
N VAL A 143 9.09 6.20 45.80
CA VAL A 143 10.45 6.62 45.46
C VAL A 143 10.56 7.03 43.97
N GLY A 144 9.85 6.33 43.06
CA GLY A 144 10.06 6.41 41.64
C GLY A 144 9.09 7.28 40.84
N GLN A 145 7.98 7.76 41.43
CA GLN A 145 6.99 8.54 40.67
C GLN A 145 7.54 9.83 40.05
N TYR A 146 8.34 10.58 40.80
CA TYR A 146 8.96 11.82 40.30
C TYR A 146 10.01 11.53 39.23
N TYR A 147 10.80 10.47 39.40
CA TYR A 147 11.69 9.96 38.36
C TYR A 147 10.92 9.69 37.07
N PHE A 148 9.77 8.99 37.19
CA PHE A 148 8.94 8.64 36.04
C PHE A 148 8.35 9.88 35.35
N MET A 149 7.85 10.86 36.13
CA MET A 149 7.32 12.12 35.59
C MET A 149 8.37 12.88 34.76
N VAL A 150 9.61 13.01 35.30
CA VAL A 150 10.72 13.65 34.60
C VAL A 150 11.13 12.86 33.37
N LEU A 151 11.09 11.52 33.43
CA LEU A 151 11.40 10.63 32.31
C LEU A 151 10.36 10.77 31.17
N ILE A 152 9.05 10.96 31.50
CA ILE A 152 8.01 11.24 30.51
C ILE A 152 8.26 12.59 29.83
N ALA A 153 8.62 13.63 30.56
CA ALA A 153 9.00 14.92 29.97
C ALA A 153 10.21 14.77 29.04
N SER A 154 11.21 13.97 29.43
CA SER A 154 12.33 13.62 28.56
C SER A 154 11.88 12.87 27.30
N SER A 155 10.92 11.93 27.43
CA SER A 155 10.39 11.18 26.29
C SER A 155 9.67 12.07 25.28
N ALA A 156 9.00 13.13 25.69
CA ALA A 156 8.45 14.14 24.79
C ALA A 156 9.55 14.82 23.94
N CYS A 157 10.67 15.18 24.57
CA CYS A 157 11.85 15.69 23.86
C CYS A 157 12.41 14.63 22.88
N VAL A 158 12.54 13.39 23.33
CA VAL A 158 13.02 12.27 22.50
C VAL A 158 12.13 12.05 21.28
N MET A 159 10.79 12.17 21.40
CA MET A 159 9.87 12.04 20.26
C MET A 159 10.18 13.08 19.17
N VAL A 160 10.36 14.34 19.55
CA VAL A 160 10.70 15.43 18.62
C VAL A 160 12.06 15.17 17.98
N ASN A 161 13.06 14.82 18.78
CA ASN A 161 14.41 14.51 18.32
C ASN A 161 14.41 13.34 17.33
N THR A 162 13.65 12.28 17.61
CA THR A 162 13.56 11.07 16.78
C THR A 162 12.93 11.37 15.42
N VAL A 163 11.89 12.21 15.37
CA VAL A 163 11.28 12.63 14.08
C VAL A 163 12.25 13.51 13.28
N PHE A 164 12.99 14.42 13.93
CA PHE A 164 14.03 15.21 13.27
C PHE A 164 15.12 14.30 12.67
N MET A 165 15.59 13.32 13.43
CA MET A 165 16.57 12.33 12.95
C MET A 165 16.04 11.50 11.80
N GLY A 166 14.74 11.13 11.81
CA GLY A 166 14.08 10.44 10.71
C GLY A 166 14.08 11.27 9.43
N VAL A 167 13.80 12.57 9.52
CA VAL A 167 13.81 13.50 8.38
C VAL A 167 15.25 13.72 7.88
N GLU A 168 16.24 13.85 8.77
CA GLU A 168 17.66 13.94 8.41
C GLU A 168 18.17 12.65 7.74
N LYS A 169 17.75 11.49 8.27
CA LYS A 169 18.04 10.17 7.68
C LYS A 169 17.43 10.06 6.27
N ALA A 170 16.22 10.57 6.06
CA ALA A 170 15.56 10.58 4.76
C ALA A 170 16.38 11.29 3.67
N LYS A 171 17.21 12.28 4.00
CA LYS A 171 18.15 12.91 3.08
C LYS A 171 19.58 12.34 3.11
N GLY A 172 19.82 11.30 3.92
CA GLY A 172 21.13 10.63 4.05
C GLY A 172 22.13 11.39 4.94
N SER A 173 21.69 12.23 5.89
CA SER A 173 22.56 13.00 6.81
C SER A 173 22.92 12.22 8.07
N THR A 174 23.31 10.96 7.94
CA THR A 174 23.55 10.05 9.08
C THR A 174 24.71 10.46 9.98
N LEU A 175 25.77 11.06 9.43
CA LEU A 175 26.90 11.57 10.23
C LEU A 175 26.44 12.66 11.22
N MET A 176 25.58 13.60 10.79
CA MET A 176 25.06 14.62 11.67
C MET A 176 24.21 14.02 12.79
N ILE A 177 23.38 13.03 12.46
CA ILE A 177 22.58 12.31 13.44
C ILE A 177 23.47 11.67 14.50
N SER A 178 24.52 10.96 14.08
CA SER A 178 25.44 10.26 14.98
C SER A 178 26.19 11.22 15.90
N LEU A 179 26.71 12.32 15.36
CA LEU A 179 27.39 13.35 16.16
C LEU A 179 26.47 14.02 17.18
N LEU A 180 25.23 14.33 16.82
CA LEU A 180 24.24 14.90 17.73
C LEU A 180 23.90 13.92 18.87
N ASN A 181 23.66 12.66 18.54
CA ASN A 181 23.37 11.64 19.55
C ASN A 181 24.58 11.37 20.47
N MET A 182 25.82 11.33 19.95
CA MET A 182 27.02 11.24 20.75
C MET A 182 27.14 12.44 21.72
N GLY A 183 26.82 13.66 21.22
CA GLY A 183 26.79 14.87 22.05
C GLY A 183 25.79 14.77 23.21
N VAL A 184 24.61 14.22 22.99
CA VAL A 184 23.61 13.97 24.04
C VAL A 184 24.14 13.00 25.09
N VAL A 185 24.77 11.92 24.64
CA VAL A 185 25.37 10.90 25.55
C VAL A 185 26.48 11.52 26.38
N VAL A 186 27.42 12.26 25.79
CA VAL A 186 28.51 12.92 26.50
C VAL A 186 27.96 13.94 27.51
N LEU A 187 26.97 14.75 27.10
CA LEU A 187 26.33 15.71 28.01
C LEU A 187 25.64 15.01 29.19
N LYS A 188 24.95 13.89 28.94
CA LYS A 188 24.30 13.10 30.01
C LYS A 188 25.31 12.53 30.99
N ILE A 189 26.44 11.97 30.52
CA ILE A 189 27.52 11.50 31.39
C ILE A 189 28.03 12.65 32.27
N GLY A 190 28.31 13.79 31.65
CA GLY A 190 28.81 14.97 32.39
C GLY A 190 27.83 15.47 33.44
N LEU A 191 26.53 15.51 33.11
CA LEU A 191 25.49 15.91 34.08
C LEU A 191 25.32 14.87 35.20
N ASN A 192 25.32 13.57 34.87
CA ASN A 192 25.27 12.52 35.88
C ASN A 192 26.49 12.61 36.84
N ALA A 193 27.69 12.79 36.27
CA ALA A 193 28.90 12.95 37.07
C ALA A 193 28.84 14.19 37.98
N LEU A 194 28.37 15.33 37.44
CA LEU A 194 28.19 16.56 38.20
C LEU A 194 27.18 16.39 39.35
N PHE A 195 26.04 15.74 39.09
CA PHE A 195 24.99 15.57 40.09
C PHE A 195 25.44 14.57 41.19
N ILE A 196 25.96 13.41 40.80
CA ILE A 196 26.31 12.32 41.72
C ILE A 196 27.60 12.68 42.51
N TYR A 197 28.67 13.04 41.78
CA TYR A 197 30.01 13.25 42.44
C TYR A 197 30.30 14.70 42.79
N GLY A 198 29.74 15.65 41.98
CA GLY A 198 29.98 17.08 42.25
C GLY A 198 29.07 17.65 43.33
N PHE A 199 27.77 17.39 43.25
CA PHE A 199 26.80 17.91 44.22
C PHE A 199 26.41 16.90 45.31
N GLY A 200 26.79 15.65 45.17
CA GLY A 200 26.41 14.57 46.07
C GLY A 200 24.93 14.18 46.04
N TRP A 201 24.24 14.49 44.97
CA TRP A 201 22.80 14.23 44.78
C TRP A 201 22.60 12.77 44.35
N LYS A 202 22.32 11.88 45.31
CA LYS A 202 22.21 10.44 45.11
C LYS A 202 20.75 9.95 45.02
N GLU A 203 19.84 10.76 44.53
CA GLU A 203 18.45 10.36 44.27
C GLU A 203 18.21 10.08 42.80
N MET A 204 17.36 9.11 42.50
CA MET A 204 17.00 8.71 41.12
C MET A 204 16.49 9.87 40.26
N VAL A 205 15.75 10.81 40.85
CA VAL A 205 15.17 11.93 40.12
C VAL A 205 16.22 12.75 39.38
N TYR A 206 17.44 12.88 39.96
CA TYR A 206 18.53 13.64 39.33
C TYR A 206 19.11 12.93 38.09
N VAL A 207 19.12 11.59 38.06
CA VAL A 207 19.51 10.82 36.87
C VAL A 207 18.51 11.03 35.73
N SER A 208 17.21 11.06 36.05
CA SER A 208 16.20 11.38 35.04
C SER A 208 16.27 12.85 34.61
N LEU A 209 16.61 13.77 35.52
CA LEU A 209 16.83 15.19 35.23
C LEU A 209 18.03 15.38 34.27
N ALA A 210 19.14 14.69 34.48
CA ALA A 210 20.29 14.71 33.58
C ALA A 210 19.88 14.21 32.18
N THR A 211 19.04 13.17 32.12
CA THR A 211 18.49 12.64 30.88
C THR A 211 17.56 13.65 30.17
N LEU A 212 16.69 14.32 30.92
CA LEU A 212 15.83 15.39 30.42
C LEU A 212 16.64 16.57 29.87
N LEU A 213 17.62 17.08 30.65
CA LEU A 213 18.45 18.23 30.24
C LEU A 213 19.26 17.92 28.97
N ALA A 214 19.83 16.73 28.86
CA ALA A 214 20.58 16.30 27.69
C ALA A 214 19.67 16.21 26.43
N ASN A 215 18.47 15.64 26.55
CA ASN A 215 17.51 15.56 25.45
C ASN A 215 16.89 16.94 25.12
N ALA A 216 16.65 17.78 26.14
CA ALA A 216 16.15 19.14 25.95
C ALA A 216 17.16 20.02 25.22
N ALA A 217 18.46 19.86 25.50
CA ALA A 217 19.52 20.56 24.75
C ALA A 217 19.50 20.20 23.26
N LEU A 218 19.32 18.91 22.91
CA LEU A 218 19.14 18.48 21.54
C LEU A 218 17.84 19.03 20.95
N THR A 219 16.74 19.00 21.72
CA THR A 219 15.44 19.55 21.27
C THR A 219 15.56 21.05 20.96
N LEU A 220 16.27 21.79 21.81
CA LEU A 220 16.53 23.23 21.57
C LEU A 220 17.31 23.44 20.25
N PHE A 221 18.37 22.64 20.02
CA PHE A 221 19.09 22.66 18.74
C PHE A 221 18.15 22.37 17.57
N VAL A 222 17.28 21.35 17.69
CA VAL A 222 16.28 20.99 16.66
C VAL A 222 15.34 22.16 16.39
N LEU A 223 14.80 22.80 17.43
CA LEU A 223 13.89 23.95 17.29
C LEU A 223 14.58 25.14 16.58
N ILE A 224 15.81 25.45 16.98
CA ILE A 224 16.62 26.49 16.32
C ILE A 224 16.83 26.14 14.85
N ARG A 225 17.16 24.89 14.56
CA ARG A 225 17.38 24.40 13.20
C ARG A 225 16.10 24.49 12.36
N LEU A 226 14.96 24.11 12.92
CA LEU A 226 13.64 24.23 12.26
C LEU A 226 13.21 25.68 12.05
N ALA A 227 13.62 26.62 12.90
CA ALA A 227 13.35 28.03 12.74
C ALA A 227 14.27 28.70 11.69
N THR A 228 15.40 28.07 11.32
CA THR A 228 16.38 28.63 10.39
C THR A 228 15.86 28.59 8.96
N LYS A 229 15.62 29.73 8.31
CA LYS A 229 15.05 29.83 6.95
C LYS A 229 15.85 29.14 5.85
N ASN A 230 17.17 29.05 6.00
CA ASN A 230 18.07 28.38 5.04
C ASN A 230 18.12 26.86 5.21
N TYR A 231 17.43 26.31 6.20
CA TYR A 231 17.32 24.85 6.37
C TYR A 231 16.25 24.29 5.42
N LEU A 232 16.56 23.21 4.70
CA LEU A 232 15.67 22.60 3.71
C LEU A 232 14.28 22.28 4.29
N PHE A 233 14.25 21.75 5.50
CA PHE A 233 13.01 21.37 6.20
C PHE A 233 12.62 22.38 7.27
N HIS A 234 12.89 23.69 7.05
CA HIS A 234 12.45 24.69 8.01
C HIS A 234 10.94 24.56 8.25
N PHE A 235 10.55 24.63 9.53
CA PHE A 235 9.17 24.44 9.92
C PHE A 235 8.29 25.64 9.51
N SER A 236 7.16 25.36 8.89
CA SER A 236 6.19 26.39 8.52
C SER A 236 4.76 25.85 8.62
N LEU A 237 3.99 26.43 9.53
CA LEU A 237 2.57 26.09 9.69
C LEU A 237 1.73 26.37 8.43
N LYS A 238 2.13 27.36 7.62
CA LYS A 238 1.45 27.71 6.35
C LYS A 238 1.72 26.66 5.28
N ASN A 239 2.91 26.07 5.25
CA ASN A 239 3.34 25.13 4.24
C ASN A 239 3.10 23.66 4.66
N ALA A 240 2.74 23.40 5.92
CA ALA A 240 2.42 22.05 6.38
C ALA A 240 1.18 21.51 5.66
N ASP A 241 1.30 20.35 5.05
CA ASP A 241 0.16 19.66 4.42
C ASP A 241 -0.77 19.09 5.50
N LYS A 242 -1.81 19.85 5.81
CA LYS A 242 -2.83 19.51 6.80
C LYS A 242 -3.99 18.71 6.19
N SER A 243 -3.88 18.31 4.91
CA SER A 243 -4.94 17.57 4.23
C SER A 243 -5.22 16.23 4.94
N ARG A 244 -6.51 15.86 5.02
CA ARG A 244 -6.94 14.56 5.53
C ARG A 244 -6.27 13.40 4.79
N LYS A 245 -5.96 13.59 3.51
CA LYS A 245 -5.27 12.61 2.66
C LYS A 245 -3.85 12.35 3.15
N THR A 246 -3.08 13.39 3.44
CA THR A 246 -1.70 13.28 3.95
C THR A 246 -1.70 12.70 5.37
N ALA A 247 -2.57 13.18 6.26
CA ALA A 247 -2.71 12.63 7.61
C ALA A 247 -3.02 11.12 7.58
N ARG A 248 -4.01 10.71 6.77
CA ARG A 248 -4.39 9.30 6.61
C ARG A 248 -3.24 8.47 6.03
N ARG A 249 -2.50 8.99 5.05
CA ARG A 249 -1.34 8.30 4.45
C ARG A 249 -0.20 8.14 5.45
N THR A 250 0.12 9.19 6.20
CA THR A 250 1.15 9.15 7.24
C THR A 250 0.76 8.15 8.33
N LEU A 251 -0.47 8.19 8.81
CA LEU A 251 -0.97 7.27 9.82
C LEU A 251 -0.94 5.81 9.33
N HIS A 252 -1.35 5.57 8.07
CA HIS A 252 -1.36 4.25 7.46
C HIS A 252 0.02 3.57 7.42
N ILE A 253 1.09 4.36 7.25
CA ILE A 253 2.48 3.87 7.22
C ILE A 253 3.08 3.84 8.63
N SER A 254 2.82 4.87 9.45
CA SER A 254 3.44 5.02 10.78
C SER A 254 2.79 4.15 11.86
N PHE A 255 1.47 3.98 11.83
CA PHE A 255 0.75 3.22 12.86
C PHE A 255 1.14 1.74 12.93
N PRO A 256 1.28 1.00 11.81
CA PRO A 256 1.78 -0.37 11.86
C PRO A 256 3.18 -0.45 12.47
N VAL A 257 4.08 0.49 12.14
CA VAL A 257 5.44 0.50 12.72
C VAL A 257 5.41 0.74 14.22
N PHE A 258 4.60 1.71 14.68
CA PHE A 258 4.34 1.92 16.11
C PHE A 258 3.82 0.64 16.77
N LEU A 259 2.75 0.06 16.21
CA LEU A 259 2.12 -1.14 16.76
C LEU A 259 3.11 -2.31 16.86
N GLY A 260 3.92 -2.53 15.82
CA GLY A 260 4.95 -3.57 15.80
C GLY A 260 5.99 -3.39 16.92
N LYS A 261 6.48 -2.16 17.12
CA LYS A 261 7.44 -1.83 18.20
C LYS A 261 6.81 -1.92 19.58
N PHE A 262 5.61 -1.40 19.74
CA PHE A 262 4.87 -1.42 21.01
C PHE A 262 4.57 -2.85 21.46
N VAL A 263 3.97 -3.66 20.57
CA VAL A 263 3.63 -5.05 20.85
C VAL A 263 4.90 -5.89 21.11
N PHE A 264 5.98 -5.65 20.37
CA PHE A 264 7.26 -6.29 20.61
C PHE A 264 7.81 -5.98 22.02
N SER A 265 7.74 -4.72 22.47
CA SER A 265 8.16 -4.31 23.81
C SER A 265 7.27 -4.94 24.89
N LEU A 266 5.95 -4.96 24.68
CA LEU A 266 5.00 -5.63 25.56
C LEU A 266 5.32 -7.13 25.69
N GLY A 267 5.66 -7.79 24.58
CA GLY A 267 6.05 -9.19 24.59
C GLY A 267 7.30 -9.49 25.42
N LYS A 268 8.26 -8.56 25.48
CA LYS A 268 9.42 -8.68 26.38
C LYS A 268 9.00 -8.64 27.86
N VAL A 269 8.05 -7.78 28.21
CA VAL A 269 7.50 -7.73 29.57
C VAL A 269 6.85 -9.07 29.94
N VAL A 270 6.09 -9.65 29.02
CA VAL A 270 5.45 -10.98 29.21
C VAL A 270 6.50 -12.07 29.43
N ILE A 271 7.55 -12.10 28.60
CA ILE A 271 8.65 -13.10 28.76
C ILE A 271 9.34 -12.92 30.11
N ASN A 272 9.67 -11.69 30.54
CA ASN A 272 10.26 -11.44 31.85
C ASN A 272 9.35 -11.92 32.99
N ALA A 273 8.03 -11.69 32.89
CA ALA A 273 7.06 -12.20 33.85
C ALA A 273 7.02 -13.75 33.89
N LEU A 274 7.11 -14.42 32.75
CA LEU A 274 7.19 -15.87 32.69
C LEU A 274 8.50 -16.41 33.29
N CYS A 275 9.63 -15.74 33.04
CA CYS A 275 10.94 -16.10 33.61
C CYS A 275 10.95 -15.96 35.13
N LYS A 276 10.22 -14.99 35.71
CA LYS A 276 10.15 -14.77 37.17
C LYS A 276 9.64 -15.99 37.93
N ASN A 277 8.81 -16.86 37.29
CA ASN A 277 8.35 -18.11 37.90
C ASN A 277 9.48 -19.13 38.13
N PHE A 278 10.63 -18.96 37.49
CA PHE A 278 11.83 -19.80 37.68
C PHE A 278 12.89 -19.13 38.56
N GLY A 279 12.59 -17.95 39.10
CA GLY A 279 13.47 -17.19 39.98
C GLY A 279 13.98 -15.87 39.38
N GLU A 280 14.38 -14.95 40.26
CA GLU A 280 14.87 -13.62 39.85
C GLU A 280 16.24 -13.70 39.14
N SER A 281 17.07 -14.67 39.50
CA SER A 281 18.35 -14.92 38.84
C SER A 281 18.22 -15.21 37.34
N LEU A 282 17.13 -15.89 36.92
CA LEU A 282 16.86 -16.12 35.49
C LEU A 282 16.54 -14.83 34.76
N VAL A 283 15.76 -13.93 35.38
CA VAL A 283 15.43 -12.62 34.75
C VAL A 283 16.70 -11.79 34.57
N GLY A 284 17.58 -11.82 35.56
CA GLY A 284 18.89 -11.15 35.48
C GLY A 284 19.78 -11.76 34.38
N ALA A 285 19.94 -13.07 34.38
CA ALA A 285 20.72 -13.79 33.36
C ALA A 285 20.20 -13.54 31.92
N LEU A 286 18.87 -13.59 31.74
CA LEU A 286 18.24 -13.22 30.48
C LEU A 286 18.49 -11.77 30.06
N GLY A 287 18.48 -10.86 31.01
CA GLY A 287 18.83 -9.44 30.80
C GLY A 287 20.26 -9.28 30.30
N VAL A 288 21.22 -9.95 30.90
CA VAL A 288 22.63 -9.94 30.48
C VAL A 288 22.79 -10.58 29.10
N SER A 289 22.20 -11.76 28.88
CA SER A 289 22.19 -12.44 27.57
C SER A 289 21.65 -11.51 26.46
N ASN A 290 20.51 -10.86 26.69
CA ASN A 290 19.94 -9.88 25.77
C ASN A 290 20.90 -8.70 25.50
N ASN A 291 21.66 -8.24 26.50
CA ASN A 291 22.68 -7.21 26.31
C ASN A 291 23.82 -7.73 25.43
N MET A 292 24.31 -8.94 25.67
CA MET A 292 25.35 -9.58 24.85
C MET A 292 24.88 -9.74 23.40
N GLY A 293 23.70 -10.32 23.19
CA GLY A 293 23.09 -10.43 21.86
C GLY A 293 22.80 -9.07 21.22
N GLY A 294 22.38 -8.10 22.02
CA GLY A 294 22.12 -6.71 21.62
C GLY A 294 23.37 -6.00 21.09
N SER A 295 24.56 -6.29 21.64
CA SER A 295 25.83 -5.70 21.16
C SER A 295 26.11 -6.03 19.69
N VAL A 296 25.56 -7.13 19.18
CA VAL A 296 25.65 -7.55 17.77
C VAL A 296 24.43 -7.12 16.97
N THR A 297 23.21 -7.30 17.52
CA THR A 297 21.98 -7.05 16.75
C THR A 297 21.64 -5.55 16.59
N THR A 298 22.05 -4.68 17.53
CA THR A 298 21.80 -3.22 17.40
C THR A 298 22.63 -2.58 16.28
N PRO A 299 23.92 -2.89 16.08
CA PRO A 299 24.65 -2.53 14.86
C PRO A 299 23.97 -2.99 13.57
N ILE A 300 23.42 -4.20 13.54
CA ILE A 300 22.66 -4.70 12.37
C ILE A 300 21.42 -3.84 12.09
N GLN A 301 20.71 -3.38 13.12
CA GLN A 301 19.58 -2.44 12.96
C GLN A 301 19.98 -1.11 12.30
N SER A 302 21.24 -0.68 12.43
CA SER A 302 21.74 0.52 11.73
C SER A 302 21.78 0.30 10.20
N ILE A 303 21.99 -0.93 9.75
CA ILE A 303 21.88 -1.30 8.32
C ILE A 303 20.41 -1.21 7.88
N GLU A 304 19.48 -1.84 8.62
CA GLU A 304 18.02 -1.77 8.37
C GLU A 304 17.54 -0.32 8.20
N ASP A 305 17.92 0.54 9.14
CA ASP A 305 17.55 1.95 9.15
C ASP A 305 18.09 2.73 7.96
N SER A 306 19.33 2.46 7.56
CA SER A 306 19.99 3.11 6.42
C SER A 306 19.38 2.62 5.11
N GLU A 307 19.19 1.33 5.00
CA GLU A 307 18.65 0.63 3.84
C GLU A 307 17.23 1.12 3.50
N SER A 308 16.34 1.25 4.51
CA SER A 308 14.98 1.73 4.31
C SER A 308 14.92 3.11 3.63
N SER A 309 15.83 4.01 4.01
CA SER A 309 15.95 5.35 3.43
C SER A 309 16.52 5.33 2.01
N ILE A 310 17.60 4.57 1.79
CA ILE A 310 18.26 4.41 0.50
C ILE A 310 17.29 3.82 -0.53
N ILE A 311 16.60 2.74 -0.18
CA ILE A 311 15.58 2.07 -1.01
C ILE A 311 14.45 3.05 -1.35
N SER A 312 13.90 3.78 -0.35
CA SER A 312 12.82 4.75 -0.58
C SER A 312 13.20 5.85 -1.56
N GLN A 313 14.45 6.36 -1.50
CA GLN A 313 14.93 7.36 -2.45
C GLN A 313 15.06 6.80 -3.86
N ASN A 314 15.62 5.58 -4.01
CA ASN A 314 15.75 4.91 -5.31
C ASN A 314 14.38 4.63 -5.94
N LEU A 315 13.40 4.18 -5.15
CA LEU A 315 12.01 4.01 -5.61
C LEU A 315 11.36 5.34 -5.99
N GLY A 316 11.63 6.41 -5.26
CA GLY A 316 11.19 7.76 -5.64
C GLY A 316 11.74 8.18 -7.00
N ALA A 317 12.98 7.80 -7.32
CA ALA A 317 13.64 8.04 -8.61
C ALA A 317 13.27 7.00 -9.70
N LYS A 318 12.31 6.12 -9.46
CA LYS A 318 11.91 5.01 -10.35
C LYS A 318 13.02 3.99 -10.65
N GLN A 319 14.02 3.86 -9.78
CA GLN A 319 15.18 2.95 -9.93
C GLN A 319 14.97 1.66 -9.10
N THR A 320 14.01 0.83 -9.48
CA THR A 320 13.64 -0.39 -8.73
C THR A 320 14.78 -1.40 -8.65
N ASP A 321 15.53 -1.62 -9.74
CA ASP A 321 16.69 -2.55 -9.76
C ASP A 321 17.78 -2.12 -8.80
N ARG A 322 18.02 -0.82 -8.79
CA ARG A 322 19.02 -0.27 -7.88
C ARG A 322 18.55 -0.38 -6.43
N ALA A 323 17.25 -0.18 -6.17
CA ALA A 323 16.68 -0.41 -4.84
C ALA A 323 16.88 -1.86 -4.37
N LEU A 324 16.66 -2.86 -5.25
CA LEU A 324 16.93 -4.26 -4.94
C LEU A 324 18.43 -4.56 -4.77
N LYS A 325 19.31 -3.96 -5.59
CA LYS A 325 20.77 -4.08 -5.39
C LYS A 325 21.21 -3.54 -4.03
N MET A 326 20.64 -2.42 -3.57
CA MET A 326 20.94 -1.87 -2.23
C MET A 326 20.53 -2.83 -1.13
N PHE A 327 19.39 -3.52 -1.27
CA PHE A 327 18.96 -4.58 -0.34
C PHE A 327 20.00 -5.71 -0.25
N PHE A 328 20.44 -6.27 -1.38
CA PHE A 328 21.43 -7.37 -1.35
C PHE A 328 22.78 -6.95 -0.74
N VAL A 329 23.19 -5.71 -0.98
CA VAL A 329 24.40 -5.16 -0.35
C VAL A 329 24.19 -4.95 1.16
N GLY A 330 23.01 -4.44 1.56
CA GLY A 330 22.63 -4.30 2.96
C GLY A 330 22.60 -5.64 3.69
N LEU A 331 21.98 -6.66 3.08
CA LEU A 331 22.00 -8.05 3.58
C LEU A 331 23.41 -8.60 3.78
N ALA A 332 24.30 -8.38 2.80
CA ALA A 332 25.69 -8.83 2.91
C ALA A 332 26.43 -8.15 4.09
N TYR A 333 26.25 -6.84 4.28
CA TYR A 333 26.82 -6.13 5.44
C TYR A 333 26.20 -6.61 6.76
N ALA A 334 24.89 -6.80 6.81
CA ALA A 334 24.20 -7.28 8.01
C ALA A 334 24.70 -8.68 8.43
N LEU A 335 24.84 -9.59 7.46
CA LEU A 335 25.41 -10.93 7.68
C LEU A 335 26.88 -10.87 8.14
N GLY A 336 27.69 -10.02 7.50
CA GLY A 336 29.09 -9.82 7.88
C GLY A 336 29.22 -9.33 9.33
N ILE A 337 28.43 -8.34 9.73
CA ILE A 337 28.39 -7.83 11.11
C ILE A 337 27.94 -8.91 12.08
N ALA A 338 26.90 -9.70 11.73
CA ALA A 338 26.38 -10.80 12.55
C ALA A 338 27.47 -11.86 12.81
N ILE A 339 28.14 -12.32 11.74
CA ILE A 339 29.19 -13.35 11.85
C ILE A 339 30.35 -12.87 12.70
N VAL A 340 30.90 -11.68 12.37
CA VAL A 340 32.02 -11.10 13.12
C VAL A 340 31.63 -10.84 14.57
N GLY A 341 30.43 -10.29 14.81
CA GLY A 341 29.94 -9.99 16.15
C GLY A 341 29.73 -11.25 16.99
N VAL A 342 29.14 -12.31 16.43
CA VAL A 342 28.96 -13.61 17.15
C VAL A 342 30.32 -14.23 17.47
N VAL A 343 31.30 -14.18 16.58
CA VAL A 343 32.66 -14.66 16.83
C VAL A 343 33.29 -13.88 17.99
N ILE A 344 33.26 -12.56 17.96
CA ILE A 344 33.82 -11.70 19.02
C ILE A 344 33.16 -12.01 20.37
N VAL A 345 31.83 -11.98 20.46
CA VAL A 345 31.11 -12.20 21.73
C VAL A 345 31.30 -13.64 22.20
N SER A 346 31.50 -14.63 21.32
CA SER A 346 31.79 -16.01 21.70
C SER A 346 33.20 -16.18 22.27
N ILE A 347 34.21 -15.48 21.73
CA ILE A 347 35.59 -15.47 22.24
C ILE A 347 35.66 -14.82 23.64
N PHE A 348 34.94 -13.72 23.82
CA PHE A 348 34.91 -12.94 25.07
C PHE A 348 33.74 -13.33 25.99
N ASN A 349 33.06 -14.49 25.78
CA ASN A 349 31.94 -14.92 26.57
C ASN A 349 32.27 -14.93 28.06
N ASP A 350 33.32 -15.67 28.46
CA ASP A 350 33.68 -15.85 29.86
C ASP A 350 34.09 -14.53 30.57
N PRO A 351 34.97 -13.70 30.00
CA PRO A 351 35.24 -12.38 30.60
C PRO A 351 33.98 -11.51 30.75
N ILE A 352 33.09 -11.53 29.79
CA ILE A 352 31.86 -10.71 29.83
C ILE A 352 30.89 -11.24 30.89
N THR A 353 30.65 -12.54 30.95
CA THR A 353 29.71 -13.14 31.91
C THR A 353 30.20 -12.97 33.34
N HIS A 354 31.49 -13.20 33.60
CA HIS A 354 32.08 -12.95 34.93
C HIS A 354 32.08 -11.47 35.33
N PHE A 355 32.28 -10.56 34.37
CA PHE A 355 32.12 -9.12 34.63
C PHE A 355 30.73 -8.76 35.15
N PHE A 356 29.70 -9.31 34.52
CA PHE A 356 28.31 -9.05 34.95
C PHE A 356 27.94 -9.83 36.22
N ALA A 357 28.52 -11.00 36.42
CA ALA A 357 28.30 -11.84 37.63
C ALA A 357 29.05 -11.35 38.89
N ARG A 358 29.98 -10.38 38.79
CA ARG A 358 30.92 -9.97 39.83
C ARG A 358 30.32 -9.58 41.21
N LYS A 359 29.01 -9.26 41.26
CA LYS A 359 28.29 -8.93 42.50
C LYS A 359 27.40 -10.08 43.02
N ALA A 360 27.35 -11.21 42.32
CA ALA A 360 26.59 -12.37 42.76
C ALA A 360 27.30 -13.07 43.94
N GLU A 361 26.55 -13.76 44.78
CA GLU A 361 27.08 -14.57 45.87
C GLU A 361 28.04 -15.67 45.40
N ASP A 362 27.65 -16.33 44.31
CA ASP A 362 28.47 -17.29 43.55
C ASP A 362 28.66 -16.80 42.11
N VAL A 363 29.84 -16.21 41.88
CA VAL A 363 30.19 -15.57 40.59
C VAL A 363 30.27 -16.60 39.48
N ASP A 364 30.88 -17.74 39.70
CA ASP A 364 31.10 -18.79 38.70
C ASP A 364 29.80 -19.45 38.31
N ALA A 365 28.94 -19.81 39.27
CA ALA A 365 27.63 -20.39 39.01
C ALA A 365 26.74 -19.42 38.23
N TYR A 366 26.70 -18.15 38.58
CA TYR A 366 25.86 -17.16 37.86
C TYR A 366 26.42 -16.84 36.49
N ALA A 367 27.72 -16.77 36.29
CA ALA A 367 28.35 -16.62 34.99
C ALA A 367 28.02 -17.80 34.05
N ALA A 368 28.05 -19.04 34.60
CA ALA A 368 27.64 -20.23 33.86
C ALA A 368 26.16 -20.18 33.43
N GLN A 369 25.27 -19.72 34.31
CA GLN A 369 23.84 -19.51 34.02
C GLN A 369 23.60 -18.50 32.88
N ILE A 370 24.32 -17.38 32.93
CA ILE A 370 24.27 -16.39 31.83
C ILE A 370 24.76 -17.01 30.52
N SER A 371 25.89 -17.73 30.56
CA SER A 371 26.45 -18.39 29.39
C SER A 371 25.52 -19.43 28.79
N GLU A 372 24.77 -20.17 29.64
CA GLU A 372 23.78 -21.16 29.19
C GLU A 372 22.64 -20.50 28.38
N VAL A 373 22.06 -19.40 28.86
CA VAL A 373 21.02 -18.66 28.13
C VAL A 373 21.59 -18.13 26.82
N PHE A 374 22.77 -17.51 26.84
CA PHE A 374 23.40 -16.90 25.67
C PHE A 374 23.82 -17.94 24.63
N PHE A 375 24.24 -19.13 25.05
CA PHE A 375 24.62 -20.22 24.13
C PHE A 375 23.52 -20.50 23.09
N TYR A 376 22.27 -20.58 23.52
CA TYR A 376 21.13 -20.77 22.60
C TYR A 376 20.76 -19.49 21.84
N GLU A 377 20.76 -18.32 22.50
CA GLU A 377 20.40 -17.05 21.88
C GLU A 377 21.30 -16.70 20.69
N LYS A 378 22.64 -16.89 20.85
CA LYS A 378 23.62 -16.57 19.80
C LYS A 378 23.43 -17.33 18.51
N MET A 379 22.86 -18.55 18.54
CA MET A 379 22.59 -19.37 17.35
C MET A 379 21.59 -18.68 16.41
N GLY A 380 20.68 -17.87 16.95
CA GLY A 380 19.70 -17.14 16.16
C GLY A 380 20.14 -15.74 15.67
N ILE A 381 21.33 -15.25 16.03
CA ILE A 381 21.77 -13.87 15.68
C ILE A 381 21.98 -13.73 14.16
N ILE A 382 22.54 -14.74 13.51
CA ILE A 382 22.78 -14.69 12.06
C ILE A 382 21.44 -14.62 11.30
N THR A 383 20.43 -15.36 11.72
CA THR A 383 19.11 -15.31 11.11
C THR A 383 18.38 -14.01 11.40
N LEU A 384 18.67 -13.36 12.54
CA LEU A 384 18.20 -12.00 12.82
C LEU A 384 18.79 -10.94 11.87
N ALA A 385 19.99 -11.14 11.34
CA ALA A 385 20.55 -10.27 10.31
C ALA A 385 19.72 -10.32 9.01
N ILE A 386 19.26 -11.52 8.62
CA ILE A 386 18.33 -11.69 7.49
C ILE A 386 17.01 -10.97 7.78
N ASN A 387 16.46 -11.17 8.98
CA ASN A 387 15.23 -10.48 9.40
C ASN A 387 15.37 -8.95 9.28
N SER A 388 16.45 -8.36 9.81
CA SER A 388 16.68 -6.90 9.77
C SER A 388 16.78 -6.37 8.33
N ALA A 389 17.55 -7.04 7.46
CA ALA A 389 17.65 -6.63 6.06
C ALA A 389 16.28 -6.70 5.35
N VAL A 390 15.50 -7.76 5.56
CA VAL A 390 14.15 -7.88 4.99
C VAL A 390 13.21 -6.81 5.54
N LEU A 391 13.29 -6.46 6.81
CA LEU A 391 12.54 -5.33 7.37
C LEU A 391 12.94 -4.00 6.70
N GLY A 392 14.24 -3.76 6.49
CA GLY A 392 14.76 -2.60 5.76
C GLY A 392 14.18 -2.51 4.34
N LEU A 393 14.14 -3.64 3.60
CA LEU A 393 13.49 -3.75 2.30
C LEU A 393 12.00 -3.38 2.36
N LEU A 394 11.23 -4.02 3.24
CA LEU A 394 9.80 -3.81 3.37
C LEU A 394 9.47 -2.37 3.78
N TYR A 395 10.20 -1.79 4.73
CA TYR A 395 10.07 -0.38 5.11
C TYR A 395 10.40 0.54 3.92
N GLY A 396 11.47 0.28 3.19
CA GLY A 396 11.87 1.04 2.02
C GLY A 396 10.80 1.06 0.93
N PHE A 397 10.11 -0.05 0.71
CA PHE A 397 8.96 -0.15 -0.19
C PHE A 397 7.66 0.44 0.40
N GLY A 398 7.59 0.66 1.72
CA GLY A 398 6.41 1.16 2.44
C GLY A 398 5.43 0.07 2.87
N GLU A 399 5.85 -1.20 2.82
CA GLU A 399 5.04 -2.37 3.26
C GLU A 399 5.13 -2.57 4.78
N THR A 400 4.82 -1.50 5.51
CA THR A 400 4.97 -1.44 6.96
C THR A 400 4.08 -2.43 7.72
N ARG A 401 2.96 -2.85 7.14
CA ARG A 401 2.05 -3.84 7.74
C ARG A 401 2.70 -5.22 7.80
N ILE A 402 3.36 -5.63 6.71
CA ILE A 402 4.05 -6.93 6.64
C ILE A 402 5.23 -6.92 7.62
N ALA A 403 6.02 -5.84 7.61
CA ALA A 403 7.14 -5.68 8.54
C ALA A 403 6.69 -5.75 10.01
N SER A 404 5.57 -5.10 10.36
CA SER A 404 5.02 -5.13 11.72
C SER A 404 4.50 -6.51 12.10
N ALA A 405 3.85 -7.23 11.18
CA ALA A 405 3.40 -8.61 11.40
C ALA A 405 4.59 -9.54 11.71
N ILE A 406 5.71 -9.40 10.99
CA ILE A 406 6.95 -10.14 11.27
C ILE A 406 7.44 -9.84 12.68
N ASN A 407 7.54 -8.56 13.08
CA ASN A 407 8.00 -8.16 14.40
C ASN A 407 7.11 -8.70 15.54
N ILE A 408 5.79 -8.65 15.36
CA ILE A 408 4.82 -9.19 16.33
C ILE A 408 4.96 -10.72 16.42
N SER A 409 5.07 -11.41 15.29
CA SER A 409 5.18 -12.87 15.22
C SER A 409 6.41 -13.39 15.97
N ARG A 410 7.53 -12.65 15.96
CA ARG A 410 8.75 -13.05 16.67
C ARG A 410 8.51 -13.36 18.15
N VAL A 411 7.65 -12.59 18.82
CA VAL A 411 7.40 -12.76 20.24
C VAL A 411 6.13 -13.56 20.51
N PHE A 412 5.01 -13.17 19.91
CA PHE A 412 3.70 -13.74 20.24
C PHE A 412 3.41 -15.07 19.53
N VAL A 413 3.95 -15.27 18.31
CA VAL A 413 3.75 -16.53 17.57
C VAL A 413 4.85 -17.54 17.86
N TYR A 414 6.08 -17.08 18.07
CA TYR A 414 7.21 -18.00 18.28
C TYR A 414 7.67 -18.02 19.74
N ARG A 415 8.19 -16.90 20.29
CA ARG A 415 8.91 -16.91 21.57
C ARG A 415 8.06 -17.35 22.73
N ILE A 416 6.90 -16.75 22.96
CA ILE A 416 6.01 -17.07 24.08
C ILE A 416 5.52 -18.52 23.98
N PRO A 417 4.97 -19.00 22.85
CA PRO A 417 4.56 -20.39 22.73
C PRO A 417 5.69 -21.40 22.94
N ILE A 418 6.89 -21.14 22.37
CA ILE A 418 8.06 -22.01 22.56
C ILE A 418 8.46 -22.04 24.04
N PHE A 419 8.49 -20.88 24.72
CA PHE A 419 8.78 -20.82 26.16
C PHE A 419 7.79 -21.69 26.95
N LEU A 420 6.49 -21.54 26.71
CA LEU A 420 5.44 -22.30 27.39
C LEU A 420 5.55 -23.81 27.09
N ILE A 421 5.80 -24.20 25.83
CA ILE A 421 6.01 -25.61 25.49
C ILE A 421 7.23 -26.16 26.21
N CYS A 422 8.38 -25.48 26.13
CA CYS A 422 9.61 -25.93 26.76
C CYS A 422 9.48 -26.00 28.29
N SER A 423 8.74 -25.13 28.94
CA SER A 423 8.52 -25.13 30.40
C SER A 423 7.73 -26.33 30.90
N HIS A 424 7.00 -27.04 30.02
CA HIS A 424 6.24 -28.26 30.34
C HIS A 424 6.90 -29.54 29.83
N LEU A 425 8.09 -29.46 29.22
CA LEU A 425 8.81 -30.67 28.78
C LEU A 425 9.54 -31.33 29.94
N PRO A 426 9.34 -32.65 30.25
CA PRO A 426 10.01 -33.32 31.35
C PRO A 426 11.54 -33.26 31.28
N ALA A 427 12.11 -33.22 30.07
CA ALA A 427 13.57 -33.11 29.87
C ALA A 427 14.14 -31.71 30.25
N LEU A 428 13.30 -30.72 30.45
CA LEU A 428 13.69 -29.33 30.79
C LEU A 428 13.10 -28.90 32.14
N GLU A 429 12.43 -29.78 32.84
CA GLU A 429 11.80 -29.52 34.12
C GLU A 429 12.83 -28.99 35.15
N GLY A 430 12.51 -27.87 35.77
CA GLY A 430 13.41 -27.20 36.75
C GLY A 430 14.57 -26.41 36.15
N ASN A 431 14.85 -26.51 34.82
CA ASN A 431 15.93 -25.73 34.19
C ASN A 431 15.40 -24.53 33.40
N GLY A 432 15.01 -23.46 34.11
CA GLY A 432 14.50 -22.21 33.47
C GLY A 432 15.50 -21.53 32.55
N PHE A 433 16.82 -21.67 32.78
CA PHE A 433 17.86 -21.06 31.94
C PHE A 433 17.89 -21.68 30.53
N LYS A 434 17.78 -23.01 30.42
CA LYS A 434 17.64 -23.69 29.12
C LYS A 434 16.32 -23.33 28.44
N VAL A 435 15.22 -23.31 29.19
CA VAL A 435 13.90 -22.93 28.65
C VAL A 435 13.94 -21.55 28.03
N ALA A 436 14.48 -20.57 28.76
CA ALA A 436 14.63 -19.20 28.28
C ALA A 436 15.57 -19.11 27.05
N GLY A 437 16.75 -19.73 27.14
CA GLY A 437 17.73 -19.76 26.07
C GLY A 437 17.18 -20.39 24.78
N ILE A 438 16.58 -21.57 24.85
CA ILE A 438 15.98 -22.26 23.72
C ILE A 438 14.86 -21.41 23.09
N SER A 439 13.99 -20.82 23.93
CA SER A 439 12.91 -19.98 23.41
C SER A 439 13.44 -18.77 22.65
N MET A 440 14.53 -18.15 23.10
CA MET A 440 15.23 -17.05 22.45
C MET A 440 15.85 -17.50 21.12
N GLY A 441 16.68 -18.56 21.15
CA GLY A 441 17.38 -19.04 19.96
C GLY A 441 16.44 -19.51 18.86
N VAL A 442 15.52 -20.41 19.20
CA VAL A 442 14.57 -20.98 18.23
C VAL A 442 13.65 -19.91 17.65
N SER A 443 13.12 -19.01 18.49
CA SER A 443 12.28 -17.89 17.96
C SER A 443 13.05 -16.97 17.02
N ASN A 444 14.34 -16.72 17.28
CA ASN A 444 15.20 -15.93 16.42
C ASN A 444 15.50 -16.64 15.08
N ILE A 445 15.70 -17.97 15.10
CA ILE A 445 15.88 -18.78 13.89
C ILE A 445 14.59 -18.77 13.05
N LEU A 446 13.45 -19.07 13.67
CA LEU A 446 12.16 -19.14 12.96
C LEU A 446 11.75 -17.82 12.33
N ILE A 447 11.96 -16.71 13.02
CA ILE A 447 11.64 -15.40 12.43
C ILE A 447 12.58 -15.06 11.27
N GLY A 448 13.85 -15.42 11.34
CA GLY A 448 14.78 -15.25 10.22
C GLY A 448 14.38 -16.06 8.99
N ILE A 449 13.94 -17.31 9.16
CA ILE A 449 13.42 -18.17 8.08
C ILE A 449 12.13 -17.57 7.51
N THR A 450 11.19 -17.17 8.36
CA THR A 450 9.95 -16.49 7.94
C THR A 450 10.26 -15.24 7.12
N SER A 451 11.20 -14.44 7.58
CA SER A 451 11.61 -13.22 6.88
C SER A 451 12.24 -13.53 5.52
N LEU A 452 13.07 -14.57 5.44
CA LEU A 452 13.66 -15.02 4.17
C LEU A 452 12.59 -15.39 3.16
N ILE A 453 11.60 -16.20 3.57
CA ILE A 453 10.48 -16.61 2.71
C ILE A 453 9.65 -15.41 2.27
N VAL A 454 9.24 -14.56 3.21
CA VAL A 454 8.43 -13.37 2.91
C VAL A 454 9.19 -12.40 2.01
N GLY A 455 10.49 -12.19 2.28
CA GLY A 455 11.37 -11.35 1.46
C GLY A 455 11.52 -11.87 0.04
N ALA A 456 11.74 -13.18 -0.12
CA ALA A 456 11.84 -13.82 -1.43
C ALA A 456 10.54 -13.69 -2.23
N LEU A 457 9.39 -14.00 -1.62
CA LEU A 457 8.06 -13.85 -2.26
C LEU A 457 7.79 -12.39 -2.63
N PHE A 458 8.17 -11.44 -1.78
CA PHE A 458 8.02 -10.02 -2.05
C PHE A 458 8.89 -9.57 -3.23
N ILE A 459 10.16 -9.99 -3.28
CA ILE A 459 11.09 -9.69 -4.39
C ILE A 459 10.55 -10.27 -5.70
N LEU A 460 10.10 -11.54 -5.69
CA LEU A 460 9.50 -12.17 -6.87
C LEU A 460 8.28 -11.38 -7.37
N LYS A 461 7.41 -10.91 -6.47
CA LYS A 461 6.28 -10.04 -6.80
C LYS A 461 6.74 -8.72 -7.45
N VAL A 462 7.79 -8.09 -6.91
CA VAL A 462 8.35 -6.84 -7.46
C VAL A 462 8.94 -7.06 -8.85
N LEU A 463 9.71 -8.15 -9.04
CA LEU A 463 10.32 -8.49 -10.32
C LEU A 463 9.27 -8.86 -11.38
N ARG A 464 8.23 -9.61 -11.01
CA ARG A 464 7.10 -9.93 -11.90
C ARG A 464 6.41 -8.65 -12.37
N LYS A 465 6.10 -7.73 -11.45
CA LYS A 465 5.50 -6.43 -11.80
C LYS A 465 6.40 -5.60 -12.71
N LYS A 466 7.72 -5.64 -12.48
CA LYS A 466 8.70 -4.96 -13.33
C LYS A 466 8.71 -5.56 -14.73
N LYS A 467 8.76 -6.89 -14.87
CA LYS A 467 8.76 -7.58 -16.17
C LYS A 467 7.49 -7.25 -16.98
N ILE A 468 6.34 -7.17 -16.32
CA ILE A 468 5.08 -6.73 -16.95
C ILE A 468 5.20 -5.28 -17.44
N LYS A 469 5.81 -4.39 -16.64
CA LYS A 469 6.02 -2.97 -17.01
C LYS A 469 7.08 -2.80 -18.13
N GLU A 470 8.08 -3.66 -18.21
CA GLU A 470 9.10 -3.64 -19.29
C GLU A 470 8.55 -4.27 -20.58
N ALA A 471 7.64 -5.22 -20.49
CA ALA A 471 6.88 -5.72 -21.65
C ALA A 471 5.95 -4.66 -22.24
N SER A 472 5.49 -3.68 -21.44
CA SER A 472 4.84 -2.46 -21.89
C SER A 472 5.91 -1.40 -22.20
N MET A 473 6.46 -1.43 -23.41
CA MET A 473 7.45 -0.43 -23.86
C MET A 473 6.85 0.96 -24.11
N GLY A 474 5.57 1.17 -23.82
CA GLY A 474 4.82 2.36 -24.18
C GLY A 474 4.64 2.49 -25.71
N LEU A 475 3.64 3.22 -26.15
CA LEU A 475 3.51 3.57 -27.56
C LEU A 475 4.59 4.55 -27.98
N THR A 476 5.23 4.26 -29.10
CA THR A 476 6.13 5.21 -29.76
C THR A 476 5.37 6.44 -30.24
N GLU A 477 6.07 7.56 -30.45
CA GLU A 477 5.43 8.77 -31.02
C GLU A 477 4.82 8.52 -32.40
N ASN A 478 5.37 7.58 -33.19
CA ASN A 478 4.79 7.19 -34.49
C ASN A 478 3.50 6.39 -34.31
N GLU A 479 3.46 5.45 -33.34
CA GLU A 479 2.22 4.69 -33.05
C GLU A 479 1.12 5.64 -32.55
N LYS A 480 1.43 6.62 -31.69
CA LYS A 480 0.45 7.63 -31.26
C LYS A 480 -0.08 8.47 -32.42
N LYS A 481 0.82 8.96 -33.29
CA LYS A 481 0.40 9.68 -34.50
C LYS A 481 -0.45 8.82 -35.44
N ALA A 482 -0.17 7.52 -35.53
CA ALA A 482 -0.99 6.60 -36.30
C ALA A 482 -2.40 6.44 -35.70
N ILE A 483 -2.51 6.37 -34.38
CA ILE A 483 -3.81 6.35 -33.69
C ILE A 483 -4.58 7.65 -33.95
N ASP A 484 -3.93 8.81 -33.76
CA ASP A 484 -4.58 10.13 -33.92
C ASP A 484 -5.06 10.30 -35.38
N ALA A 485 -4.21 9.95 -36.36
CA ALA A 485 -4.56 9.99 -37.78
C ALA A 485 -5.73 9.03 -38.13
N TYR A 486 -5.72 7.81 -37.58
CA TYR A 486 -6.81 6.86 -37.72
C TYR A 486 -8.13 7.40 -37.18
N LEU A 487 -8.11 7.93 -35.94
CA LEU A 487 -9.32 8.44 -35.30
C LEU A 487 -9.86 9.67 -36.01
N ASP A 488 -8.99 10.57 -36.49
CA ASP A 488 -9.38 11.73 -37.27
C ASP A 488 -10.03 11.33 -38.60
N ALA A 489 -9.48 10.33 -39.31
CA ALA A 489 -10.05 9.78 -40.51
C ALA A 489 -11.41 9.10 -40.26
N PHE A 490 -11.49 8.26 -39.23
CA PHE A 490 -12.70 7.55 -38.82
C PHE A 490 -13.85 8.53 -38.51
N LEU A 491 -13.60 9.50 -37.63
CA LEU A 491 -14.62 10.46 -37.19
C LEU A 491 -15.06 11.42 -38.33
N SER A 492 -14.12 11.82 -39.20
CA SER A 492 -14.44 12.72 -40.32
C SER A 492 -15.29 12.06 -41.42
N GLN A 493 -15.23 10.72 -41.54
CA GLN A 493 -15.97 9.92 -42.52
C GLN A 493 -17.11 9.13 -41.89
N TYR A 494 -17.35 9.32 -40.58
CA TYR A 494 -18.32 8.55 -39.81
C TYR A 494 -19.73 8.67 -40.43
N LYS A 495 -20.34 7.52 -40.68
CA LYS A 495 -21.73 7.43 -41.07
C LYS A 495 -22.52 6.79 -39.94
N PRO A 496 -23.63 7.42 -39.49
CA PRO A 496 -24.47 6.86 -38.44
C PRO A 496 -24.92 5.43 -38.79
N TYR A 497 -24.82 4.58 -37.79
CA TYR A 497 -25.20 3.16 -37.93
C TYR A 497 -26.69 3.04 -38.27
N LYS A 498 -27.09 1.98 -38.97
CA LYS A 498 -28.50 1.75 -39.33
C LYS A 498 -29.20 2.95 -40.01
N ASN A 499 -28.45 3.73 -40.79
CA ASN A 499 -28.95 4.90 -41.52
C ASN A 499 -29.48 6.02 -40.58
N GLY A 500 -28.82 6.23 -39.42
CA GLY A 500 -29.16 7.29 -38.47
C GLY A 500 -30.26 6.96 -37.45
N ARG A 501 -30.77 5.73 -37.45
CA ARG A 501 -31.71 5.28 -36.42
C ARG A 501 -31.01 5.23 -35.05
N TRP A 502 -31.68 5.71 -34.01
CA TRP A 502 -31.15 5.70 -32.66
C TRP A 502 -30.73 4.27 -32.21
N CYS A 503 -29.46 4.09 -31.87
CA CYS A 503 -28.92 2.79 -31.55
C CYS A 503 -27.64 2.86 -30.68
N TYR A 504 -27.29 1.76 -30.01
CA TYR A 504 -26.12 1.68 -29.14
C TYR A 504 -24.80 1.75 -29.89
N GLU A 505 -24.77 1.30 -31.15
CA GLU A 505 -23.55 1.30 -31.97
C GLU A 505 -23.03 2.72 -32.17
N ASP A 506 -23.90 3.68 -32.43
CA ASP A 506 -23.54 5.10 -32.46
C ASP A 506 -23.20 5.61 -31.06
N GLY A 507 -24.00 5.23 -30.08
CA GLY A 507 -23.79 5.63 -28.70
C GLY A 507 -22.41 5.28 -28.16
N VAL A 508 -21.82 4.10 -28.50
CA VAL A 508 -20.46 3.76 -28.03
C VAL A 508 -19.39 4.58 -28.74
N VAL A 509 -19.59 4.99 -29.98
CA VAL A 509 -18.68 5.92 -30.67
C VAL A 509 -18.75 7.33 -30.05
N LEU A 510 -19.95 7.81 -29.74
CA LEU A 510 -20.16 9.08 -29.05
C LEU A 510 -19.50 9.08 -27.66
N ASN A 511 -19.64 7.99 -26.91
CA ASN A 511 -18.98 7.83 -25.61
C ASN A 511 -17.46 7.82 -25.74
N GLY A 512 -16.93 7.14 -26.77
CA GLY A 512 -15.51 7.14 -27.10
C GLY A 512 -14.98 8.56 -27.41
N ALA A 513 -15.62 9.28 -28.30
CA ALA A 513 -15.26 10.65 -28.67
C ALA A 513 -15.34 11.59 -27.45
N TYR A 514 -16.43 11.54 -26.69
CA TYR A 514 -16.57 12.32 -25.45
C TYR A 514 -15.50 11.99 -24.40
N SER A 515 -15.10 10.73 -24.29
CA SER A 515 -14.01 10.30 -23.41
C SER A 515 -12.66 10.88 -23.81
N LEU A 516 -12.38 10.94 -25.12
CA LEU A 516 -11.21 11.62 -25.68
C LEU A 516 -11.25 13.11 -25.40
N TYR A 517 -12.40 13.79 -25.61
CA TYR A 517 -12.54 15.20 -25.21
C TYR A 517 -12.21 15.41 -23.73
N LYS A 518 -12.70 14.54 -22.84
CA LYS A 518 -12.38 14.66 -21.40
C LYS A 518 -10.90 14.44 -21.09
N ALA A 519 -10.18 13.67 -21.90
CA ALA A 519 -8.74 13.40 -21.71
C ALA A 519 -7.84 14.47 -22.33
N THR A 520 -8.12 14.88 -23.58
CA THR A 520 -7.26 15.75 -24.39
C THR A 520 -7.67 17.23 -24.34
N LYS A 521 -8.94 17.52 -24.09
CA LYS A 521 -9.59 18.83 -24.20
C LYS A 521 -9.68 19.37 -25.61
N GLU A 522 -9.47 18.52 -26.63
CA GLU A 522 -9.62 18.90 -28.04
C GLU A 522 -11.10 19.01 -28.42
N ARG A 523 -11.51 20.19 -28.83
CA ARG A 523 -12.92 20.53 -29.17
C ARG A 523 -13.49 19.66 -30.28
N LYS A 524 -12.69 19.22 -31.26
CA LYS A 524 -13.13 18.38 -32.37
C LYS A 524 -13.95 17.18 -31.93
N TYR A 525 -13.58 16.56 -30.80
CA TYR A 525 -14.31 15.38 -30.27
C TYR A 525 -15.67 15.75 -29.66
N LEU A 526 -15.75 16.89 -28.97
CA LEU A 526 -17.04 17.38 -28.45
C LEU A 526 -17.94 17.88 -29.56
N ASP A 527 -17.37 18.59 -30.54
CA ASP A 527 -18.12 19.11 -31.68
C ASP A 527 -18.72 17.97 -32.50
N PHE A 528 -18.02 16.85 -32.70
CA PHE A 528 -18.55 15.63 -33.30
C PHE A 528 -19.77 15.09 -32.54
N VAL A 529 -19.68 15.01 -31.19
CA VAL A 529 -20.77 14.49 -30.36
C VAL A 529 -21.97 15.42 -30.39
N ASN A 530 -21.76 16.74 -30.28
CA ASN A 530 -22.83 17.74 -30.35
C ASN A 530 -23.53 17.72 -31.70
N HIS A 531 -22.78 17.64 -32.80
CA HIS A 531 -23.33 17.57 -34.15
C HIS A 531 -24.26 16.37 -34.32
N TYR A 532 -23.83 15.18 -33.86
CA TYR A 532 -24.68 13.99 -33.90
C TYR A 532 -25.99 14.19 -33.14
N PHE A 533 -25.95 14.68 -31.90
CA PHE A 533 -27.14 14.86 -31.10
C PHE A 533 -28.05 15.97 -31.65
N GLU A 534 -27.48 17.04 -32.22
CA GLU A 534 -28.24 18.09 -32.85
C GLU A 534 -29.03 17.59 -34.08
N GLU A 535 -28.47 16.71 -34.88
CA GLU A 535 -29.11 16.14 -36.06
C GLU A 535 -30.14 15.03 -35.74
N HIS A 536 -29.92 14.24 -34.68
CA HIS A 536 -30.72 13.05 -34.42
C HIS A 536 -31.74 13.19 -33.29
N ILE A 537 -31.83 14.35 -32.67
CA ILE A 537 -32.82 14.67 -31.64
C ILE A 537 -33.71 15.81 -32.10
N GLY A 538 -35.01 15.53 -32.21
CA GLY A 538 -36.04 16.52 -32.62
C GLY A 538 -36.31 17.55 -31.51
N GLU A 539 -36.99 18.63 -31.85
CA GLU A 539 -37.25 19.77 -30.93
C GLU A 539 -38.05 19.40 -29.66
N ASN A 540 -38.83 18.30 -29.69
CA ASN A 540 -39.53 17.80 -28.52
C ASN A 540 -38.80 16.60 -27.84
N GLY A 541 -37.54 16.33 -28.25
CA GLY A 541 -36.76 15.20 -27.72
C GLY A 541 -37.04 13.87 -28.43
N GLU A 542 -37.65 13.89 -29.62
CA GLU A 542 -37.90 12.68 -30.37
C GLU A 542 -36.57 12.11 -30.92
N MET A 543 -36.43 10.78 -30.88
CA MET A 543 -35.30 10.02 -31.42
C MET A 543 -35.85 8.96 -32.37
N GLU A 544 -35.34 8.90 -33.60
CA GLU A 544 -35.84 7.95 -34.61
C GLU A 544 -35.67 6.51 -34.08
N ASN A 545 -36.77 5.74 -34.13
CA ASN A 545 -36.82 4.34 -33.68
C ASN A 545 -36.74 4.09 -32.15
N PHE A 546 -36.58 5.13 -31.31
CA PHE A 546 -36.69 4.96 -29.84
C PHE A 546 -38.17 4.82 -29.47
N SER A 547 -38.47 3.82 -28.68
CA SER A 547 -39.80 3.63 -28.08
C SER A 547 -39.69 2.82 -26.78
N ILE A 548 -40.30 3.32 -25.73
CA ILE A 548 -40.37 2.65 -24.42
C ILE A 548 -41.03 1.28 -24.53
N GLN A 549 -42.01 1.10 -25.45
CA GLN A 549 -42.71 -0.17 -25.70
C GLN A 549 -41.77 -1.29 -26.20
N ASN A 550 -40.67 -0.94 -26.83
CA ASN A 550 -39.65 -1.90 -27.26
C ASN A 550 -38.90 -2.52 -26.08
N ALA A 551 -38.91 -1.84 -24.93
CA ALA A 551 -38.18 -2.20 -23.71
C ALA A 551 -36.73 -2.63 -24.03
N ASN A 552 -36.08 -1.90 -24.97
CA ASN A 552 -34.77 -2.24 -25.48
C ASN A 552 -33.69 -1.50 -24.67
N LEU A 553 -32.87 -2.21 -23.90
CA LEU A 553 -31.77 -1.61 -23.14
C LEU A 553 -30.68 -0.99 -24.04
N ASP A 554 -30.50 -1.52 -25.24
CA ASP A 554 -29.53 -1.00 -26.23
C ASP A 554 -29.82 0.46 -26.58
N ASP A 555 -31.09 0.83 -26.67
CA ASP A 555 -31.50 2.19 -27.04
C ASP A 555 -31.24 3.23 -25.94
N LEU A 556 -30.91 2.79 -24.72
CA LEU A 556 -30.52 3.65 -23.56
C LEU A 556 -29.03 3.99 -23.53
N GLN A 557 -28.19 3.31 -24.29
CA GLN A 557 -26.73 3.45 -24.24
C GLN A 557 -26.27 4.89 -24.58
N PRO A 558 -26.81 5.59 -25.64
CA PRO A 558 -26.38 6.95 -25.92
C PRO A 558 -26.75 7.96 -24.82
N GLY A 559 -27.74 7.60 -23.98
CA GLY A 559 -28.22 8.45 -22.87
C GLY A 559 -27.16 8.85 -21.88
N ALA A 560 -26.16 7.99 -21.61
CA ALA A 560 -25.06 8.31 -20.70
C ALA A 560 -24.18 9.46 -21.23
N THR A 561 -23.90 9.47 -22.53
CA THR A 561 -23.12 10.56 -23.16
C THR A 561 -23.98 11.81 -23.30
N LEU A 562 -25.22 11.68 -23.74
CA LEU A 562 -26.17 12.81 -23.89
C LEU A 562 -26.37 13.53 -22.53
N PHE A 563 -26.53 12.77 -21.45
CA PHE A 563 -26.67 13.34 -20.10
C PHE A 563 -25.44 14.19 -19.72
N GLN A 564 -24.22 13.69 -19.94
CA GLN A 564 -22.99 14.39 -19.59
C GLN A 564 -22.79 15.65 -20.47
N VAL A 565 -23.15 15.58 -21.74
CA VAL A 565 -23.10 16.73 -22.65
C VAL A 565 -24.11 17.80 -22.23
N ASN A 566 -25.34 17.38 -21.89
CA ASN A 566 -26.39 18.33 -21.50
C ASN A 566 -26.11 19.02 -20.14
N GLU A 567 -25.36 18.38 -19.22
CA GLU A 567 -24.88 19.04 -18.01
C GLU A 567 -23.91 20.21 -18.30
N MET A 568 -23.34 20.28 -19.49
CA MET A 568 -22.45 21.37 -19.92
C MET A 568 -23.14 22.38 -20.84
N GLU A 569 -23.92 21.90 -21.82
CA GLU A 569 -24.46 22.71 -22.90
C GLU A 569 -25.88 23.24 -22.61
N HIS A 570 -26.66 22.58 -21.72
CA HIS A 570 -28.00 22.96 -21.29
C HIS A 570 -29.01 23.16 -22.44
N VAL A 571 -29.05 22.23 -23.39
CA VAL A 571 -29.92 22.26 -24.55
C VAL A 571 -31.31 21.68 -24.23
N ALA A 572 -32.38 22.42 -24.42
CA ALA A 572 -33.72 22.02 -24.04
C ALA A 572 -34.23 20.71 -24.70
N LYS A 573 -33.94 20.48 -25.96
CA LYS A 573 -34.32 19.24 -26.66
C LYS A 573 -33.55 18.03 -26.16
N PHE A 574 -32.31 18.20 -25.67
CA PHE A 574 -31.53 17.15 -25.05
C PHE A 574 -32.10 16.75 -23.69
N GLU A 575 -32.54 17.69 -22.87
CA GLU A 575 -33.22 17.41 -21.60
C GLU A 575 -34.49 16.58 -21.82
N LYS A 576 -35.34 16.95 -22.80
CA LYS A 576 -36.54 16.19 -23.15
C LYS A 576 -36.21 14.76 -23.59
N ALA A 577 -35.14 14.57 -24.40
CA ALA A 577 -34.69 13.24 -24.81
C ALA A 577 -34.19 12.39 -23.63
N ILE A 578 -33.44 13.01 -22.68
CA ILE A 578 -32.99 12.37 -21.45
C ILE A 578 -34.21 11.93 -20.63
N GLU A 579 -35.21 12.80 -20.46
CA GLU A 579 -36.45 12.48 -19.73
C GLU A 579 -37.21 11.34 -20.39
N ALA A 580 -37.34 11.35 -21.72
CA ALA A 580 -37.99 10.28 -22.48
C ALA A 580 -37.30 8.93 -22.29
N MET A 581 -35.96 8.88 -22.38
CA MET A 581 -35.19 7.66 -22.12
C MET A 581 -35.27 7.21 -20.64
N ALA A 582 -35.18 8.13 -19.71
CA ALA A 582 -35.26 7.83 -18.28
C ALA A 582 -36.61 7.25 -17.87
N ALA A 583 -37.69 7.65 -18.54
CA ALA A 583 -39.04 7.13 -18.34
C ALA A 583 -39.18 5.61 -18.62
N GLN A 584 -38.19 5.00 -19.29
CA GLN A 584 -38.19 3.55 -19.51
C GLN A 584 -37.85 2.76 -18.25
N PHE A 585 -36.97 3.25 -17.35
CA PHE A 585 -36.51 2.47 -16.18
C PHE A 585 -37.62 1.98 -15.25
N PRO A 586 -38.62 2.80 -14.88
CA PRO A 586 -39.71 2.34 -14.03
C PRO A 586 -40.60 1.25 -14.67
N VAL A 587 -40.70 1.22 -16.01
CA VAL A 587 -41.57 0.31 -16.75
C VAL A 587 -40.83 -0.82 -17.47
N GLN A 588 -39.49 -0.86 -17.38
CA GLN A 588 -38.68 -1.93 -17.96
C GLN A 588 -39.11 -3.29 -17.43
N PRO A 589 -39.51 -4.24 -18.27
CA PRO A 589 -39.86 -5.59 -17.82
C PRO A 589 -38.72 -6.29 -17.12
N ARG A 590 -39.04 -7.17 -16.18
CA ARG A 590 -38.06 -7.80 -15.29
C ARG A 590 -38.26 -9.33 -15.22
N LEU A 591 -37.15 -10.00 -14.96
CA LEU A 591 -37.14 -11.39 -14.53
C LEU A 591 -37.64 -11.51 -13.09
N LYS A 592 -37.95 -12.72 -12.62
CA LYS A 592 -38.43 -12.99 -11.25
C LYS A 592 -37.43 -12.52 -10.16
N ASN A 593 -36.12 -12.55 -10.48
CA ASN A 593 -35.09 -12.07 -9.56
C ASN A 593 -34.92 -10.53 -9.56
N GLY A 594 -35.74 -9.80 -10.33
CA GLY A 594 -35.70 -8.34 -10.46
C GLY A 594 -34.75 -7.80 -11.52
N SER A 595 -34.00 -8.64 -12.25
CA SER A 595 -33.15 -8.21 -13.34
C SER A 595 -33.97 -7.62 -14.48
N PHE A 596 -33.46 -6.57 -15.12
CA PHE A 596 -34.02 -6.11 -16.39
C PHE A 596 -33.90 -7.20 -17.46
N ILE A 597 -34.97 -7.45 -18.23
CA ILE A 597 -34.82 -8.18 -19.49
C ILE A 597 -34.05 -7.31 -20.48
N HIS A 598 -33.30 -7.95 -21.39
CA HIS A 598 -32.48 -7.17 -22.32
C HIS A 598 -33.35 -6.37 -23.33
N LYS A 599 -34.40 -6.98 -23.87
CA LYS A 599 -35.41 -6.36 -24.73
C LYS A 599 -36.64 -7.27 -24.88
N ASN A 600 -37.78 -6.73 -25.31
CA ASN A 600 -39.02 -7.51 -25.48
C ASN A 600 -38.89 -8.72 -26.40
N ARG A 601 -37.95 -8.68 -27.34
CA ARG A 601 -37.63 -9.85 -28.19
C ARG A 601 -37.06 -11.04 -27.40
N TYR A 602 -36.51 -10.77 -26.20
CA TYR A 602 -35.87 -11.76 -25.31
C TYR A 602 -36.46 -11.67 -23.90
N PRO A 603 -37.74 -12.03 -23.72
CA PRO A 603 -38.49 -11.67 -22.50
C PRO A 603 -38.07 -12.40 -21.22
N SER A 604 -37.28 -13.48 -21.33
CA SER A 604 -36.82 -14.28 -20.21
C SER A 604 -35.29 -14.24 -20.02
N GLN A 605 -34.59 -13.33 -20.71
CA GLN A 605 -33.14 -13.40 -20.81
C GLN A 605 -32.42 -12.24 -20.11
N LEU A 606 -31.35 -12.57 -19.42
CA LEU A 606 -30.36 -11.66 -18.81
C LEU A 606 -29.02 -11.79 -19.57
N TRP A 607 -28.61 -10.72 -20.23
CA TRP A 607 -27.39 -10.63 -21.02
C TRP A 607 -26.36 -9.77 -20.29
N LEU A 608 -25.06 -10.18 -20.31
CA LEU A 608 -23.98 -9.35 -19.78
C LEU A 608 -23.92 -7.98 -20.45
N ASP A 609 -24.19 -7.95 -21.78
CA ASP A 609 -24.21 -6.73 -22.59
C ASP A 609 -25.12 -5.65 -22.02
N GLY A 610 -26.30 -6.05 -21.53
CA GLY A 610 -27.30 -5.15 -20.94
C GLY A 610 -26.77 -4.32 -19.77
N LEU A 611 -25.74 -4.80 -19.07
CA LEU A 611 -25.12 -4.09 -17.95
C LEU A 611 -24.33 -2.84 -18.38
N PHE A 612 -23.82 -2.80 -19.62
CA PHE A 612 -23.19 -1.61 -20.18
C PHE A 612 -24.19 -0.70 -20.89
N MET A 613 -25.24 -1.27 -21.48
CA MET A 613 -26.18 -0.52 -22.31
C MET A 613 -27.02 0.49 -21.50
N ALA A 614 -27.59 0.09 -20.39
CA ALA A 614 -28.49 0.94 -19.61
C ALA A 614 -27.93 1.42 -18.25
N PRO A 615 -27.28 0.60 -17.43
CA PRO A 615 -26.85 0.93 -16.08
C PRO A 615 -26.00 2.20 -15.90
N PRO A 616 -25.05 2.57 -16.79
CA PRO A 616 -24.33 3.84 -16.66
C PRO A 616 -25.27 5.05 -16.72
N PHE A 617 -26.22 5.06 -17.67
CA PHE A 617 -27.23 6.11 -17.75
C PHE A 617 -28.19 6.09 -16.55
N TYR A 618 -28.63 4.90 -16.15
CA TYR A 618 -29.46 4.74 -14.94
C TYR A 618 -28.76 5.27 -13.66
N ALA A 619 -27.47 5.02 -13.53
CA ALA A 619 -26.69 5.55 -12.41
C ALA A 619 -26.66 7.09 -12.37
N MET A 620 -26.56 7.75 -13.55
CA MET A 620 -26.55 9.21 -13.66
C MET A 620 -27.92 9.78 -13.28
N VAL A 621 -29.00 9.25 -13.87
CA VAL A 621 -30.38 9.69 -13.59
C VAL A 621 -30.74 9.50 -12.11
N ALA A 622 -30.49 8.32 -11.54
CA ALA A 622 -30.75 8.02 -10.15
C ALA A 622 -29.92 8.86 -9.18
N SER A 623 -28.68 9.16 -9.54
CA SER A 623 -27.79 10.02 -8.74
C SER A 623 -28.26 11.48 -8.75
N LYS A 624 -28.62 12.04 -9.90
CA LYS A 624 -29.19 13.40 -10.05
C LYS A 624 -30.48 13.56 -9.24
N ALA A 625 -31.36 12.57 -9.31
CA ALA A 625 -32.60 12.51 -8.55
C ALA A 625 -32.41 12.20 -7.05
N LYS A 626 -31.21 11.82 -6.61
CA LYS A 626 -30.90 11.32 -5.28
C LYS A 626 -31.79 10.14 -4.84
N ASP A 627 -32.22 9.33 -5.78
CA ASP A 627 -33.10 8.19 -5.57
C ASP A 627 -32.32 6.97 -5.05
N ARG A 628 -32.37 6.76 -3.72
CA ARG A 628 -31.69 5.64 -3.07
C ARG A 628 -32.25 4.28 -3.45
N LYS A 629 -33.54 4.20 -3.82
CA LYS A 629 -34.16 2.94 -4.24
C LYS A 629 -33.65 2.56 -5.63
N ALA A 630 -33.63 3.51 -6.56
CA ALA A 630 -33.04 3.31 -7.89
C ALA A 630 -31.56 2.93 -7.81
N ILE A 631 -30.77 3.57 -6.93
CA ILE A 631 -29.35 3.18 -6.69
C ILE A 631 -29.25 1.75 -6.12
N SER A 632 -30.16 1.34 -5.24
CA SER A 632 -30.14 -0.03 -4.71
C SER A 632 -30.54 -1.05 -5.78
N ASP A 633 -31.50 -0.73 -6.61
CA ASP A 633 -31.95 -1.53 -7.74
C ASP A 633 -30.82 -1.69 -8.78
N LEU A 634 -30.17 -0.58 -9.12
CA LEU A 634 -28.99 -0.60 -9.99
C LEU A 634 -27.93 -1.62 -9.51
N VAL A 635 -27.58 -1.62 -8.22
CA VAL A 635 -26.60 -2.59 -7.69
C VAL A 635 -27.15 -4.03 -7.74
N THR A 636 -28.47 -4.21 -7.64
CA THR A 636 -29.11 -5.52 -7.75
C THR A 636 -28.95 -6.10 -9.16
N GLN A 637 -28.97 -5.28 -10.22
CA GLN A 637 -28.72 -5.75 -11.59
C GLN A 637 -27.36 -6.47 -11.68
N PHE A 638 -26.30 -5.86 -11.13
CA PHE A 638 -24.95 -6.46 -11.12
C PHE A 638 -24.85 -7.69 -10.20
N LYS A 639 -25.51 -7.70 -9.05
CA LYS A 639 -25.55 -8.88 -8.17
C LYS A 639 -26.21 -10.08 -8.82
N ASN A 640 -27.26 -9.84 -9.57
CA ASN A 640 -27.99 -10.92 -10.25
C ASN A 640 -27.15 -11.56 -11.36
N VAL A 641 -26.30 -10.81 -12.04
CA VAL A 641 -25.33 -11.36 -12.99
C VAL A 641 -24.34 -12.30 -12.30
N GLU A 642 -23.82 -11.94 -11.12
CA GLU A 642 -22.99 -12.87 -10.33
C GLU A 642 -23.72 -14.19 -10.01
N ALA A 643 -25.01 -14.12 -9.71
CA ALA A 643 -25.80 -15.29 -9.36
C ALA A 643 -26.20 -16.15 -10.56
N CYS A 644 -26.49 -15.52 -11.71
CA CYS A 644 -27.08 -16.21 -12.87
C CYS A 644 -26.06 -16.60 -13.93
N ASN A 645 -25.08 -15.72 -14.24
CA ASN A 645 -24.18 -15.88 -15.37
C ASN A 645 -22.82 -16.50 -15.01
N VAL A 646 -22.46 -16.59 -13.73
CA VAL A 646 -21.18 -17.20 -13.31
C VAL A 646 -21.31 -18.72 -13.20
N GLY A 647 -20.43 -19.45 -13.89
CA GLY A 647 -20.32 -20.91 -13.81
C GLY A 647 -19.60 -21.40 -12.57
N GLU A 648 -19.60 -22.73 -12.35
CA GLU A 648 -18.83 -23.36 -11.27
C GLU A 648 -17.31 -23.20 -11.46
N ASP A 649 -16.89 -23.01 -12.72
CA ASP A 649 -15.52 -22.68 -13.12
C ASP A 649 -15.11 -21.21 -12.83
N GLY A 650 -16.04 -20.41 -12.35
CA GLY A 650 -15.83 -18.98 -12.07
C GLY A 650 -15.85 -18.08 -13.30
N LEU A 651 -16.23 -18.58 -14.47
CA LEU A 651 -16.30 -17.81 -15.70
C LEU A 651 -17.68 -17.17 -15.88
N TYR A 652 -17.72 -16.03 -16.57
CA TYR A 652 -18.96 -15.33 -16.90
C TYR A 652 -19.47 -15.76 -18.27
N TYR A 653 -20.63 -16.42 -18.29
CA TYR A 653 -21.26 -16.90 -19.50
C TYR A 653 -22.13 -15.78 -20.14
N HIS A 654 -22.16 -15.74 -21.48
CA HIS A 654 -22.75 -14.67 -22.30
C HIS A 654 -24.16 -14.27 -21.88
N CYS A 655 -25.05 -15.27 -21.69
CA CYS A 655 -26.47 -15.06 -21.43
C CYS A 655 -27.03 -16.10 -20.46
N TYR A 656 -28.12 -15.74 -19.79
CA TYR A 656 -28.91 -16.60 -18.92
C TYR A 656 -30.38 -16.52 -19.35
N ASP A 657 -31.04 -17.67 -19.54
CA ASP A 657 -32.48 -17.79 -19.75
C ASP A 657 -33.18 -18.32 -18.50
N GLU A 658 -34.05 -17.51 -17.89
CA GLU A 658 -34.79 -17.85 -16.67
C GLU A 658 -35.73 -19.06 -16.88
N THR A 659 -36.31 -19.19 -18.10
CA THR A 659 -37.23 -20.27 -18.41
C THR A 659 -36.52 -21.57 -18.75
N LYS A 660 -35.24 -21.54 -19.12
CA LYS A 660 -34.42 -22.68 -19.52
C LYS A 660 -34.97 -23.42 -20.76
N THR A 661 -35.73 -22.71 -21.58
CA THR A 661 -36.42 -23.27 -22.72
C THR A 661 -35.74 -22.95 -24.05
N MET A 662 -34.79 -22.03 -24.04
CA MET A 662 -34.03 -21.70 -25.24
C MET A 662 -33.12 -22.88 -25.64
N GLN A 663 -32.98 -23.16 -26.95
CA GLN A 663 -32.14 -24.27 -27.43
C GLN A 663 -30.68 -24.19 -27.00
N TRP A 664 -30.18 -22.98 -26.86
CA TRP A 664 -28.82 -22.72 -26.40
C TRP A 664 -28.68 -22.80 -24.88
N ALA A 665 -29.77 -22.73 -24.13
CA ALA A 665 -29.70 -22.67 -22.67
C ALA A 665 -29.47 -24.05 -22.05
N ASN A 666 -28.56 -24.12 -21.12
CA ASN A 666 -28.38 -25.32 -20.32
C ASN A 666 -29.67 -25.64 -19.54
N PRO A 667 -30.26 -26.84 -19.65
CA PRO A 667 -31.55 -27.14 -19.07
C PRO A 667 -31.58 -27.17 -17.54
N GLU A 668 -30.41 -27.31 -16.90
CA GLU A 668 -30.29 -27.27 -15.42
C GLU A 668 -30.00 -25.85 -14.92
N THR A 669 -29.11 -25.14 -15.58
CA THR A 669 -28.61 -23.84 -15.08
C THR A 669 -29.25 -22.65 -15.80
N GLY A 670 -29.73 -22.78 -17.03
CA GLY A 670 -30.22 -21.69 -17.89
C GLY A 670 -29.13 -20.87 -18.57
N ARG A 671 -27.85 -21.19 -18.35
CA ARG A 671 -26.72 -20.44 -18.94
C ARG A 671 -26.48 -20.82 -20.40
N SER A 672 -25.93 -19.86 -21.15
CA SER A 672 -25.39 -20.14 -22.48
C SER A 672 -24.18 -21.07 -22.43
N PRO A 673 -23.83 -21.79 -23.52
CA PRO A 673 -22.79 -22.81 -23.45
C PRO A 673 -21.37 -22.27 -23.40
N HIS A 674 -21.13 -21.04 -23.83
CA HIS A 674 -19.77 -20.49 -23.95
C HIS A 674 -19.63 -19.10 -23.36
N VAL A 675 -18.40 -18.79 -23.00
CA VAL A 675 -17.93 -17.45 -22.64
C VAL A 675 -17.59 -16.73 -23.94
N TRP A 676 -18.24 -15.59 -24.20
CA TRP A 676 -17.93 -14.74 -25.33
C TRP A 676 -17.20 -13.49 -24.84
N LEU A 677 -16.02 -13.21 -25.39
CA LEU A 677 -15.10 -12.21 -24.86
C LEU A 677 -15.73 -10.82 -24.74
N ARG A 678 -16.42 -10.35 -25.79
CA ARG A 678 -17.02 -9.01 -25.81
C ARG A 678 -18.10 -8.84 -24.75
N SER A 679 -18.90 -9.84 -24.45
CA SER A 679 -19.92 -9.74 -23.40
C SER A 679 -19.32 -9.56 -22.02
N VAL A 680 -18.23 -10.28 -21.71
CA VAL A 680 -17.48 -10.11 -20.47
C VAL A 680 -16.78 -8.74 -20.43
N GLY A 681 -16.29 -8.28 -21.58
CA GLY A 681 -15.73 -6.94 -21.75
C GLY A 681 -16.72 -5.82 -21.41
N TRP A 682 -17.98 -5.93 -21.90
CA TRP A 682 -19.04 -4.98 -21.55
C TRP A 682 -19.28 -4.90 -20.04
N LEU A 683 -19.29 -6.04 -19.34
CA LEU A 683 -19.44 -6.07 -17.89
C LEU A 683 -18.26 -5.37 -17.18
N ALA A 684 -17.02 -5.62 -17.62
CA ALA A 684 -15.84 -4.96 -17.06
C ALA A 684 -15.89 -3.43 -17.23
N MET A 685 -16.36 -2.94 -18.39
CA MET A 685 -16.55 -1.51 -18.64
C MET A 685 -17.65 -0.93 -17.77
N ALA A 686 -18.79 -1.64 -17.65
CA ALA A 686 -19.93 -1.23 -16.82
C ALA A 686 -19.56 -1.09 -15.34
N ASP A 687 -18.82 -2.06 -14.78
CA ASP A 687 -18.30 -2.00 -13.40
C ASP A 687 -17.50 -0.72 -13.15
N CYS A 688 -16.63 -0.34 -14.08
CA CYS A 688 -15.83 0.87 -13.98
C CYS A 688 -16.67 2.14 -14.09
N ASP A 689 -17.60 2.20 -15.06
CA ASP A 689 -18.38 3.39 -15.33
C ASP A 689 -19.38 3.67 -14.22
N VAL A 690 -20.14 2.66 -13.81
CA VAL A 690 -21.10 2.79 -12.71
C VAL A 690 -20.39 3.12 -11.39
N ALA A 691 -19.29 2.45 -11.08
CA ALA A 691 -18.52 2.75 -9.87
C ALA A 691 -18.00 4.19 -9.84
N SER A 692 -17.50 4.71 -11.00
CA SER A 692 -17.06 6.11 -11.10
C SER A 692 -18.19 7.08 -10.81
N ILE A 693 -19.35 6.88 -11.46
CA ILE A 693 -20.55 7.71 -11.29
C ILE A 693 -21.00 7.70 -9.81
N LEU A 694 -21.12 6.53 -9.20
CA LEU A 694 -21.53 6.39 -7.80
C LEU A 694 -20.53 7.05 -6.82
N GLN A 695 -19.23 6.93 -7.12
CA GLN A 695 -18.18 7.53 -6.29
C GLN A 695 -18.23 9.06 -6.35
N GLU A 696 -18.40 9.63 -7.53
CA GLU A 696 -18.50 11.08 -7.77
C GLU A 696 -19.74 11.68 -7.10
N ASN A 697 -20.83 10.91 -7.01
CA ASN A 697 -22.11 11.35 -6.45
C ASN A 697 -22.35 10.96 -4.97
N GLY A 698 -21.30 10.54 -4.25
CA GLY A 698 -21.35 10.34 -2.80
C GLY A 698 -21.83 8.95 -2.34
N TYR A 699 -22.01 8.00 -3.25
CA TYR A 699 -22.41 6.61 -2.94
C TYR A 699 -21.20 5.67 -2.74
N SER A 700 -20.10 6.18 -2.19
CA SER A 700 -18.84 5.44 -2.00
C SER A 700 -18.98 4.14 -1.18
N HIS A 701 -20.04 3.99 -0.38
CA HIS A 701 -20.34 2.76 0.36
C HIS A 701 -20.71 1.57 -0.56
N ARG A 702 -21.06 1.81 -1.83
CA ARG A 702 -21.36 0.77 -2.83
C ARG A 702 -20.11 0.28 -3.56
N ILE A 703 -19.03 1.03 -3.54
CA ILE A 703 -17.79 0.74 -4.28
C ILE A 703 -17.14 -0.61 -3.93
N PRO A 704 -17.14 -1.11 -2.67
CA PRO A 704 -16.56 -2.41 -2.35
C PRO A 704 -17.14 -3.58 -3.17
N PHE A 705 -18.42 -3.52 -3.54
CA PHE A 705 -19.05 -4.51 -4.40
C PHE A 705 -18.42 -4.50 -5.81
N PHE A 706 -18.43 -3.36 -6.49
CA PHE A 706 -17.85 -3.22 -7.85
C PHE A 706 -16.36 -3.54 -7.87
N LYS A 707 -15.64 -3.21 -6.81
CA LYS A 707 -14.23 -3.58 -6.65
C LYS A 707 -14.03 -5.10 -6.61
N LYS A 708 -14.92 -5.84 -5.96
CA LYS A 708 -14.88 -7.30 -5.90
C LYS A 708 -15.23 -7.89 -7.27
N GLN A 709 -16.32 -7.42 -7.88
CA GLN A 709 -16.82 -7.92 -9.16
C GLN A 709 -15.81 -7.67 -10.29
N LEU A 710 -15.32 -6.45 -10.48
CA LEU A 710 -14.31 -6.15 -11.50
C LEU A 710 -13.07 -7.03 -11.37
N ARG A 711 -12.60 -7.27 -10.14
CA ARG A 711 -11.46 -8.17 -9.91
C ARG A 711 -11.77 -9.60 -10.34
N HIS A 712 -12.96 -10.08 -10.05
CA HIS A 712 -13.41 -11.40 -10.45
C HIS A 712 -13.47 -11.49 -11.98
N VAL A 713 -14.15 -10.54 -12.63
CA VAL A 713 -14.26 -10.47 -14.10
C VAL A 713 -12.90 -10.52 -14.77
N LEU A 714 -11.97 -9.63 -14.38
CA LEU A 714 -10.67 -9.56 -15.01
C LEU A 714 -9.77 -10.77 -14.68
N SER A 715 -9.85 -11.31 -13.45
CA SER A 715 -9.04 -12.46 -13.08
C SER A 715 -9.56 -13.76 -13.67
N SER A 716 -10.85 -13.89 -13.96
CA SER A 716 -11.44 -15.09 -14.56
C SER A 716 -10.86 -15.41 -15.93
N LEU A 717 -10.58 -14.40 -16.74
CA LEU A 717 -10.00 -14.57 -18.07
C LEU A 717 -8.47 -14.40 -18.12
N ALA A 718 -7.81 -13.97 -17.05
CA ALA A 718 -6.36 -13.80 -17.03
C ALA A 718 -5.54 -15.05 -17.46
N PRO A 719 -5.96 -16.30 -17.17
CA PRO A 719 -5.26 -17.50 -17.65
C PRO A 719 -5.29 -17.68 -19.17
N PHE A 720 -6.24 -17.07 -19.87
CA PHE A 720 -6.46 -17.22 -21.31
C PHE A 720 -5.85 -16.08 -22.14
N GLU A 721 -5.16 -15.16 -21.50
CA GLU A 721 -4.43 -14.09 -22.16
C GLU A 721 -3.21 -14.64 -22.90
N ASN A 722 -3.03 -14.28 -24.17
CA ASN A 722 -1.84 -14.65 -24.92
C ASN A 722 -0.61 -13.94 -24.32
N PRO A 723 0.40 -14.68 -23.85
CA PRO A 723 1.56 -14.08 -23.18
C PRO A 723 2.43 -13.19 -24.08
N THR A 724 2.31 -13.33 -25.42
CA THR A 724 3.09 -12.58 -26.41
C THR A 724 2.37 -11.33 -26.89
N THR A 725 1.14 -11.47 -27.39
CA THR A 725 0.33 -10.37 -27.92
C THR A 725 -0.41 -9.60 -26.83
N ARG A 726 -0.64 -10.21 -25.67
CA ARG A 726 -1.47 -9.72 -24.57
C ARG A 726 -2.96 -9.67 -24.88
N LEU A 727 -3.39 -10.30 -25.96
CA LEU A 727 -4.77 -10.29 -26.44
C LEU A 727 -5.50 -11.58 -26.03
N TYR A 728 -6.82 -11.53 -26.17
CA TYR A 728 -7.73 -12.65 -25.86
C TYR A 728 -8.41 -13.12 -27.12
N LYS A 729 -8.68 -14.42 -27.20
CA LYS A 729 -9.49 -15.01 -28.28
C LYS A 729 -10.98 -14.68 -28.10
N ASP A 730 -11.75 -14.71 -29.20
CA ASP A 730 -13.20 -14.45 -29.21
C ASP A 730 -13.96 -15.37 -28.25
N LEU A 731 -13.61 -16.65 -28.22
CA LEU A 731 -14.03 -17.63 -27.20
C LEU A 731 -12.84 -17.98 -26.29
N PRO A 732 -12.57 -17.17 -25.26
CA PRO A 732 -11.27 -17.20 -24.58
C PRO A 732 -10.94 -18.53 -23.91
N ALA A 733 -11.94 -19.27 -23.40
CA ALA A 733 -11.76 -20.54 -22.71
C ALA A 733 -11.62 -21.77 -23.65
N LEU A 734 -11.55 -21.55 -24.96
CA LEU A 734 -11.55 -22.63 -25.94
C LEU A 734 -10.33 -22.60 -26.87
N GLU A 735 -9.62 -23.70 -26.92
CA GLU A 735 -8.56 -23.96 -27.91
C GLU A 735 -9.11 -24.77 -29.09
N VAL A 736 -9.75 -24.07 -30.06
CA VAL A 736 -10.35 -24.67 -31.24
C VAL A 736 -9.87 -23.98 -32.50
N GLU A 737 -9.86 -24.69 -33.62
CA GLU A 737 -9.50 -24.16 -34.93
C GLU A 737 -10.47 -23.05 -35.35
N GLY A 738 -9.95 -21.98 -35.94
CA GLY A 738 -10.73 -20.82 -36.35
C GLY A 738 -10.99 -19.79 -35.25
N ASN A 739 -10.65 -20.05 -33.97
CA ASN A 739 -10.76 -19.08 -32.91
C ASN A 739 -9.61 -18.10 -33.01
N TYR A 740 -9.91 -16.81 -33.03
CA TYR A 740 -8.97 -15.71 -33.30
C TYR A 740 -8.86 -14.72 -32.17
N GLU A 741 -7.78 -13.95 -32.13
CA GLU A 741 -7.60 -12.83 -31.17
C GLU A 741 -8.56 -11.70 -31.56
N GLU A 742 -9.50 -11.38 -30.67
CA GLU A 742 -10.59 -10.46 -30.91
C GLU A 742 -10.29 -9.08 -30.32
N THR A 743 -10.45 -8.06 -31.15
CA THR A 743 -10.07 -6.68 -30.83
C THR A 743 -10.97 -6.04 -29.80
N SER A 744 -12.29 -6.08 -30.00
CA SER A 744 -13.22 -5.29 -29.18
C SER A 744 -13.21 -5.71 -27.72
N GLY A 745 -13.28 -7.00 -27.43
CA GLY A 745 -13.23 -7.50 -26.06
C GLY A 745 -11.87 -7.30 -25.42
N SER A 746 -10.78 -7.51 -26.17
CA SER A 746 -9.41 -7.24 -25.65
C SER A 746 -9.25 -5.76 -25.23
N ILE A 747 -9.76 -4.82 -26.03
CA ILE A 747 -9.78 -3.38 -25.71
C ILE A 747 -10.64 -3.07 -24.48
N MET A 748 -11.78 -3.74 -24.34
CA MET A 748 -12.65 -3.55 -23.16
C MET A 748 -11.97 -4.02 -21.87
N PHE A 749 -11.17 -5.08 -21.93
CA PHE A 749 -10.32 -5.51 -20.83
C PHE A 749 -9.22 -4.49 -20.53
N ALA A 750 -8.57 -3.95 -21.57
CA ALA A 750 -7.61 -2.84 -21.40
C ALA A 750 -8.24 -1.66 -20.65
N TYR A 751 -9.45 -1.24 -21.06
CA TYR A 751 -10.22 -0.19 -20.40
C TYR A 751 -10.53 -0.54 -18.94
N GLY A 752 -11.00 -1.75 -18.65
CA GLY A 752 -11.29 -2.25 -17.32
C GLY A 752 -10.07 -2.13 -16.37
N TYR A 753 -8.89 -2.53 -16.84
CA TYR A 753 -7.64 -2.39 -16.09
C TYR A 753 -7.23 -0.92 -15.91
N LEU A 754 -7.21 -0.12 -16.98
CA LEU A 754 -6.78 1.28 -16.97
C LEU A 754 -7.68 2.14 -16.08
N LYS A 755 -8.98 2.15 -16.37
CA LYS A 755 -9.96 2.95 -15.61
C LYS A 755 -10.12 2.41 -14.20
N GLY A 756 -10.21 1.08 -14.02
CA GLY A 756 -10.33 0.45 -12.71
C GLY A 756 -9.16 0.81 -11.77
N ALA A 757 -7.94 0.87 -12.30
CA ALA A 757 -6.77 1.32 -11.54
C ALA A 757 -6.82 2.83 -11.22
N ARG A 758 -7.21 3.66 -12.19
CA ARG A 758 -7.31 5.11 -12.01
C ARG A 758 -8.33 5.51 -10.94
N ILE A 759 -9.50 4.88 -10.91
CA ILE A 759 -10.56 5.20 -9.93
C ILE A 759 -10.42 4.42 -8.61
N GLY A 760 -9.41 3.54 -8.46
CA GLY A 760 -9.10 2.82 -7.22
C GLY A 760 -9.87 1.53 -6.98
N LEU A 761 -10.54 0.98 -8.00
CA LEU A 761 -11.11 -0.37 -7.96
C LEU A 761 -10.03 -1.44 -8.00
N LEU A 762 -8.96 -1.18 -8.74
CA LEU A 762 -7.78 -2.02 -8.82
C LEU A 762 -6.56 -1.33 -8.18
N PRO A 763 -5.50 -2.08 -7.83
CA PRO A 763 -4.22 -1.49 -7.52
C PRO A 763 -3.70 -0.64 -8.68
N TYR A 764 -3.07 0.50 -8.40
CA TYR A 764 -2.53 1.40 -9.45
C TYR A 764 -1.54 0.68 -10.39
N GLU A 765 -0.88 -0.32 -9.89
CA GLU A 765 0.07 -1.13 -10.67
C GLU A 765 -0.57 -1.90 -11.83
N GLU A 766 -1.87 -2.15 -11.78
CA GLU A 766 -2.61 -2.81 -12.88
C GLU A 766 -2.78 -1.90 -14.11
N THR A 767 -2.50 -0.59 -13.98
CA THR A 767 -2.42 0.33 -15.13
C THR A 767 -1.44 -0.19 -16.19
N ALA A 768 -0.29 -0.76 -15.78
CA ALA A 768 0.68 -1.29 -16.73
C ALA A 768 0.18 -2.52 -17.48
N HIS A 769 -0.70 -3.33 -16.87
CA HIS A 769 -1.32 -4.47 -17.52
C HIS A 769 -2.31 -4.00 -18.60
N GLY A 770 -3.21 -3.08 -18.25
CA GLY A 770 -4.14 -2.50 -19.22
C GLY A 770 -3.43 -1.80 -20.38
N ALA A 771 -2.33 -1.06 -20.08
CA ALA A 771 -1.52 -0.44 -21.12
C ALA A 771 -0.91 -1.49 -22.08
N ALA A 772 -0.40 -2.61 -21.56
CA ALA A 772 0.17 -3.67 -22.39
C ALA A 772 -0.85 -4.32 -23.31
N ILE A 773 -2.10 -4.53 -22.86
CA ILE A 773 -3.18 -5.04 -23.73
C ILE A 773 -3.51 -4.02 -24.82
N PHE A 774 -3.68 -2.74 -24.46
CA PHE A 774 -3.95 -1.66 -25.42
C PHE A 774 -2.86 -1.57 -26.51
N GLU A 775 -1.59 -1.53 -26.09
CA GLU A 775 -0.44 -1.52 -26.99
C GLU A 775 -0.37 -2.78 -27.87
N GLY A 776 -0.77 -3.94 -27.32
CA GLY A 776 -0.90 -5.19 -28.06
C GLY A 776 -1.89 -5.07 -29.22
N VAL A 777 -3.08 -4.50 -28.95
CA VAL A 777 -4.09 -4.26 -30.02
C VAL A 777 -3.54 -3.29 -31.06
N VAL A 778 -2.92 -2.17 -30.64
CA VAL A 778 -2.38 -1.20 -31.61
C VAL A 778 -1.36 -1.84 -32.54
N ARG A 779 -0.45 -2.66 -32.02
CA ARG A 779 0.60 -3.31 -32.80
C ARG A 779 0.10 -4.48 -33.65
N ALA A 780 -0.88 -5.23 -33.15
CA ALA A 780 -1.40 -6.40 -33.86
C ALA A 780 -2.50 -6.07 -34.84
N HIS A 781 -3.39 -5.12 -34.54
CA HIS A 781 -4.66 -4.96 -35.24
C HIS A 781 -4.94 -3.56 -35.80
N LEU A 782 -4.14 -2.51 -35.45
CA LEU A 782 -4.22 -1.20 -36.12
C LEU A 782 -3.24 -1.21 -37.28
N LYS A 783 -3.75 -1.55 -38.50
CA LYS A 783 -2.95 -1.75 -39.71
C LYS A 783 -3.52 -0.95 -40.88
N ASP A 784 -2.65 -0.33 -41.63
CA ASP A 784 -2.97 0.38 -42.87
C ASP A 784 -4.14 1.38 -42.73
N GLY A 785 -4.27 1.99 -41.53
CA GLY A 785 -5.33 2.95 -41.22
C GLY A 785 -6.68 2.32 -40.86
N HIS A 786 -6.71 1.04 -40.52
CA HIS A 786 -7.90 0.30 -40.13
C HIS A 786 -7.70 -0.44 -38.81
N LEU A 787 -8.72 -0.49 -37.96
CA LEU A 787 -8.77 -1.31 -36.75
C LEU A 787 -9.44 -2.65 -37.07
N GLU A 788 -8.64 -3.68 -37.23
CA GLU A 788 -9.05 -5.01 -37.72
C GLU A 788 -9.50 -5.96 -36.59
N ASN A 789 -9.91 -7.18 -36.97
CA ASN A 789 -10.25 -8.32 -36.10
C ASN A 789 -11.36 -8.03 -35.07
N ILE A 790 -12.40 -7.32 -35.51
CA ILE A 790 -13.59 -7.06 -34.68
C ILE A 790 -14.68 -8.06 -35.07
N CYS A 791 -15.20 -8.85 -34.11
CA CYS A 791 -16.41 -9.63 -34.31
C CYS A 791 -17.59 -8.71 -34.64
N LEU A 792 -18.28 -8.92 -35.75
CA LEU A 792 -19.40 -8.05 -36.13
C LEU A 792 -20.51 -8.07 -35.08
N VAL A 793 -20.99 -9.25 -34.70
CA VAL A 793 -22.04 -9.40 -33.68
C VAL A 793 -22.13 -10.87 -33.24
N SER A 794 -22.43 -11.12 -31.98
CA SER A 794 -22.89 -12.42 -31.51
C SER A 794 -24.13 -12.24 -30.64
N GLY A 795 -25.19 -12.91 -31.05
CA GLY A 795 -26.44 -12.97 -30.30
C GLY A 795 -26.85 -14.43 -30.08
N LEU A 796 -27.94 -14.66 -29.39
CA LEU A 796 -28.47 -16.00 -29.13
C LEU A 796 -29.98 -16.03 -29.44
N ASP A 797 -30.42 -16.97 -30.26
CA ASP A 797 -31.83 -17.22 -30.57
C ASP A 797 -32.07 -18.71 -30.76
N ASN A 798 -33.29 -19.12 -31.10
CA ASN A 798 -33.65 -20.50 -31.37
C ASN A 798 -33.60 -20.90 -32.85
N GLU A 799 -33.09 -20.02 -33.71
CA GLU A 799 -33.03 -20.28 -35.17
C GLU A 799 -31.57 -20.49 -35.60
N ARG A 800 -30.88 -19.39 -35.93
CA ARG A 800 -29.52 -19.42 -36.47
C ARG A 800 -28.45 -19.31 -35.36
N ARG A 801 -28.75 -18.53 -34.29
CA ARG A 801 -27.83 -18.16 -33.25
C ARG A 801 -27.93 -19.10 -32.04
N ASN A 802 -27.65 -20.40 -32.34
CA ASN A 802 -27.89 -21.51 -31.39
C ASN A 802 -26.83 -21.67 -30.29
N GLY A 803 -25.87 -20.73 -30.17
CA GLY A 803 -24.83 -20.77 -29.14
C GLY A 803 -23.73 -21.81 -29.34
N SER A 804 -23.72 -22.57 -30.44
CA SER A 804 -22.64 -23.53 -30.74
C SER A 804 -21.32 -22.82 -31.09
N ILE A 805 -20.19 -23.53 -30.92
CA ILE A 805 -18.86 -23.02 -31.33
C ILE A 805 -18.88 -22.65 -32.81
N ALA A 806 -19.45 -23.53 -33.65
CA ALA A 806 -19.57 -23.28 -35.08
C ALA A 806 -20.35 -22.00 -35.41
N TYR A 807 -21.39 -21.70 -34.61
CA TYR A 807 -22.14 -20.45 -34.77
C TYR A 807 -21.27 -19.24 -34.43
N TYR A 808 -20.64 -19.21 -33.25
CA TYR A 808 -19.81 -18.06 -32.83
C TYR A 808 -18.70 -17.76 -33.85
N LEU A 809 -18.01 -18.80 -34.31
CA LEU A 809 -16.92 -18.68 -35.28
C LEU A 809 -17.38 -18.44 -36.74
N SER A 810 -18.68 -18.51 -37.01
CA SER A 810 -19.26 -18.18 -38.33
C SER A 810 -19.67 -16.71 -38.48
N GLU A 811 -19.68 -15.95 -37.37
CA GLU A 811 -20.00 -14.52 -37.45
C GLU A 811 -18.87 -13.75 -38.15
N PRO A 812 -19.19 -12.73 -38.96
CA PRO A 812 -18.18 -12.01 -39.73
C PRO A 812 -17.17 -11.30 -38.80
N VAL A 813 -15.90 -11.35 -39.17
CA VAL A 813 -14.82 -10.56 -38.62
C VAL A 813 -14.57 -9.37 -39.52
N VAL A 814 -14.67 -8.17 -39.02
CA VAL A 814 -14.67 -6.93 -39.80
C VAL A 814 -13.65 -5.92 -39.23
N ALA A 815 -13.38 -4.86 -40.00
CA ALA A 815 -12.62 -3.72 -39.57
C ALA A 815 -13.54 -2.52 -39.25
N ASP A 816 -13.08 -1.60 -38.44
CA ASP A 816 -13.69 -0.29 -38.15
C ASP A 816 -15.14 -0.32 -37.66
N ASP A 817 -15.59 -1.43 -37.11
CA ASP A 817 -16.92 -1.49 -36.53
C ASP A 817 -17.03 -0.68 -35.24
N SER A 818 -18.13 0.05 -35.08
CA SER A 818 -18.41 0.90 -33.93
C SER A 818 -18.18 0.24 -32.56
N LYS A 819 -18.50 -1.08 -32.47
CA LYS A 819 -18.36 -1.89 -31.24
C LYS A 819 -16.90 -2.18 -30.84
N GLY A 820 -15.97 -1.96 -31.77
CA GLY A 820 -14.52 -1.99 -31.49
C GLY A 820 -13.96 -0.58 -31.34
N VAL A 821 -14.32 0.34 -32.26
CA VAL A 821 -13.74 1.69 -32.29
C VAL A 821 -14.16 2.55 -31.10
N GLY A 822 -15.43 2.49 -30.67
CA GLY A 822 -15.90 3.19 -29.49
C GLY A 822 -15.10 2.82 -28.22
N PRO A 823 -15.05 1.55 -27.84
CA PRO A 823 -14.18 1.09 -26.73
C PRO A 823 -12.69 1.39 -26.94
N PHE A 824 -12.18 1.37 -28.18
CA PHE A 824 -10.79 1.76 -28.48
C PHE A 824 -10.52 3.22 -28.08
N MET A 825 -11.41 4.16 -28.47
CA MET A 825 -11.32 5.55 -28.07
C MET A 825 -11.41 5.72 -26.54
N MET A 826 -12.31 4.98 -25.88
CA MET A 826 -12.45 4.99 -24.42
C MET A 826 -11.18 4.47 -23.72
N ALA A 827 -10.59 3.37 -24.18
CA ALA A 827 -9.36 2.82 -23.64
C ALA A 827 -8.16 3.75 -23.90
N TYR A 828 -8.07 4.33 -25.11
CA TYR A 828 -7.04 5.32 -25.44
C TYR A 828 -7.14 6.56 -24.54
N SER A 829 -8.35 7.04 -24.26
CA SER A 829 -8.56 8.15 -23.32
C SER A 829 -8.03 7.84 -21.91
N GLU A 830 -8.16 6.62 -21.41
CA GLU A 830 -7.62 6.18 -20.13
C GLU A 830 -6.10 5.95 -20.20
N TYR A 831 -5.58 5.46 -21.32
CA TYR A 831 -4.15 5.33 -21.58
C TYR A 831 -3.43 6.68 -21.55
N LEU A 832 -4.01 7.72 -22.13
CA LEU A 832 -3.48 9.09 -22.10
C LEU A 832 -3.48 9.71 -20.70
N ARG A 833 -4.36 9.27 -19.81
CA ARG A 833 -4.44 9.75 -18.41
C ARG A 833 -3.48 9.04 -17.43
N GLY A 834 -2.99 7.86 -17.75
CA GLY A 834 -2.12 7.02 -16.91
C GLY A 834 -0.68 7.33 -17.06
#